data_2a23a9d1d05580118e0f91330ed5aa45
#
_entry.id   2a23a9d1d05580118e0f91330ed5aa45
#
_cell.length_a   1.000
_cell.length_b   1.000
_cell.length_c   1.000
_cell.angle_alpha   90.00
_cell.angle_beta   90.00
_cell.angle_gamma   90.00
#
_symmetry.space_group_name_H-M   'P 1'
#
loop_
_entity.id
_entity.type
_entity.pdbx_description
1 polymer ?
#
loop_
_entity_poly.entity_id
_entity_poly.type
_entity_poly.pdbx_seq_one_letter_code
_entity_poly.pdbx_strand_id
1 'polypeptide(L)'
;HELKLVARDKDFNFDYYTFEKAGDYVGPVVPEEVTNVGTGAMLQEGAVEVSMSSSENSQSMSWYKGEFEISNKNAIKDALDLRVADDSKQTTIIVNDQKTYQSVLGMGTSIEEATIHNLLKMTDENRQAFLRRLLDPVNGMGMSLIRVTIGTSDFTAQDFYTYYDGTGKELDGKPDWNNVTGKGFSIQKDQDYGVIKVLNEMLTIAKELGVENNLKFFASSWTPPGWMKTATSSSKSYENNDLLLKGGKLNDAYINDLAKYMVRYVEEYKKQGIPIYAMTLQNEPLLEINYPSCAMTGTQEAKLAKAIKAKLAQSTILNDQEKAVKLWAFDHNFDGADNFMKDFFKEAGDDYNIDGIAFHPYGGNASTMGSFYDNYKDKLSMNLTERSVWGTSGANDIITWLRNGSESYNSWVTMLDSNVGTHHWVGTPDPTLFVQDANNPQRYWATPEVYIMSQFTKYVKPGYVRIDTNNGSSSTVTNVAFKDPETGKIVMIVTNRSGSDQKFKVMMNGTQFNAVLPAGNVATYIWDGSIAEVKGNEIPGVLKATDAVNYDKLKVKDDGSGFGNVQDGAWADYLIDVKEAGLYNVSIPHAIGPTSGPSVDSNTDNKQIVLKVDNQEVGRTVTKRFDTWSKDWNAWSTTRNVQVQVKLNAGVQRLTLSLPQGDMDIGALTFTKAKDVLNVPGYINALDYSYGENIIAENNENVGFFDDNDKLEYTVNVQKADNYKMKLEYAKAEKDAEFDIYVDDVLTTSSTLETTGSFSAYKKGTVAIDLSEGSHKIMFVPKNNGG
;
A
#
# COMPACT_ATOMS: atom_id res chain seq x y z
N HIS A 1 -25.70 -14.32 4.44
CA HIS A 1 -25.89 -15.75 4.14
C HIS A 1 -25.76 -16.00 2.64
N GLU A 2 -24.98 -17.00 2.25
CA GLU A 2 -24.63 -17.32 0.89
C GLU A 2 -25.27 -18.62 0.44
N LEU A 3 -25.76 -18.71 -0.80
CA LEU A 3 -26.38 -19.87 -1.41
C LEU A 3 -25.61 -20.27 -2.67
N LYS A 4 -25.10 -21.48 -2.76
CA LYS A 4 -24.18 -22.00 -3.78
C LYS A 4 -24.70 -23.22 -4.54
N LEU A 5 -24.73 -23.23 -5.87
CA LEU A 5 -25.18 -24.26 -6.76
C LEU A 5 -24.00 -24.93 -7.48
N VAL A 6 -23.83 -26.24 -7.40
CA VAL A 6 -22.74 -26.99 -8.06
C VAL A 6 -23.28 -28.16 -8.89
N ALA A 7 -23.03 -28.13 -10.19
CA ALA A 7 -23.41 -29.16 -11.14
C ALA A 7 -22.45 -30.38 -11.12
N ARG A 8 -22.89 -31.58 -11.37
CA ARG A 8 -22.12 -32.86 -11.33
C ARG A 8 -22.20 -33.73 -12.57
N ASP A 9 -22.84 -33.30 -13.65
CA ASP A 9 -22.91 -34.03 -14.89
C ASP A 9 -22.55 -33.19 -16.11
N LYS A 10 -21.87 -33.77 -17.10
CA LYS A 10 -21.57 -33.15 -18.39
C LYS A 10 -22.85 -32.92 -19.19
N ASP A 11 -22.86 -31.78 -19.93
CA ASP A 11 -23.90 -31.48 -20.91
C ASP A 11 -25.29 -31.18 -20.30
N PHE A 12 -25.35 -30.48 -19.19
CA PHE A 12 -26.59 -30.02 -18.56
C PHE A 12 -26.89 -28.56 -18.91
N ASN A 13 -28.02 -28.30 -19.58
CA ASN A 13 -28.49 -26.93 -19.87
C ASN A 13 -29.64 -26.57 -18.91
N PHE A 14 -29.60 -25.33 -18.41
CA PHE A 14 -30.51 -24.81 -17.42
C PHE A 14 -31.07 -23.45 -17.88
N ASP A 15 -32.43 -23.30 -17.91
CA ASP A 15 -33.10 -22.10 -18.41
C ASP A 15 -33.58 -21.21 -17.26
N TYR A 16 -34.40 -21.70 -16.33
CA TYR A 16 -34.88 -20.94 -15.18
C TYR A 16 -35.36 -21.81 -14.03
N TYR A 17 -35.51 -21.23 -12.85
CA TYR A 17 -36.21 -21.81 -11.71
C TYR A 17 -37.17 -20.82 -11.06
N THR A 18 -38.21 -21.31 -10.38
CA THR A 18 -39.20 -20.46 -9.71
C THR A 18 -39.44 -20.92 -8.29
N PHE A 19 -39.67 -19.95 -7.41
CA PHE A 19 -40.11 -20.19 -6.03
C PHE A 19 -41.57 -19.77 -5.88
N GLU A 20 -42.44 -20.59 -5.34
CA GLU A 20 -43.83 -20.28 -5.05
C GLU A 20 -44.13 -20.35 -3.57
N LYS A 21 -44.76 -19.31 -3.02
CA LYS A 21 -45.20 -19.24 -1.63
C LYS A 21 -46.64 -18.74 -1.45
N ALA A 22 -47.19 -19.02 -0.28
CA ALA A 22 -48.45 -18.47 0.21
C ALA A 22 -48.23 -17.40 1.30
N GLY A 23 -48.29 -16.05 0.99
CA GLY A 23 -48.26 -14.97 1.98
C GLY A 23 -47.55 -13.67 1.62
N ASP A 24 -47.78 -12.56 2.34
CA ASP A 24 -47.42 -11.16 1.99
C ASP A 24 -46.09 -10.69 2.55
N TYR A 25 -45.38 -9.75 1.80
CA TYR A 25 -44.02 -9.27 2.07
C TYR A 25 -43.81 -7.76 1.96
N VAL A 26 -42.79 -7.21 2.68
CA VAL A 26 -42.29 -5.82 2.58
C VAL A 26 -40.78 -5.82 2.36
N GLY A 27 -40.31 -5.12 1.33
CA GLY A 27 -38.95 -5.23 0.72
C GLY A 27 -37.77 -4.59 1.47
N PRO A 28 -36.53 -4.87 1.00
CA PRO A 28 -35.28 -4.47 1.67
C PRO A 28 -34.78 -3.06 1.35
N VAL A 29 -33.93 -2.55 2.21
CA VAL A 29 -33.31 -1.20 2.19
C VAL A 29 -32.10 -1.17 1.25
N VAL A 30 -32.03 -0.13 0.41
CA VAL A 30 -30.94 0.14 -0.55
C VAL A 30 -29.81 0.90 0.14
N PRO A 31 -28.52 0.57 -0.09
CA PRO A 31 -27.38 1.33 0.44
C PRO A 31 -27.17 2.68 -0.28
N GLU A 32 -26.63 3.66 0.45
CA GLU A 32 -26.42 5.05 0.01
C GLU A 32 -25.45 5.21 -1.19
N GLU A 33 -25.72 6.23 -2.01
CA GLU A 33 -25.04 6.61 -3.25
C GLU A 33 -23.66 7.24 -3.02
N VAL A 34 -22.73 6.97 -3.94
CA VAL A 34 -21.46 7.69 -4.07
C VAL A 34 -21.55 8.69 -5.23
N THR A 35 -21.14 9.92 -4.97
CA THR A 35 -21.29 11.07 -5.85
C THR A 35 -20.38 11.06 -7.09
N ASN A 36 -20.86 11.70 -8.13
CA ASN A 36 -20.47 11.75 -9.53
C ASN A 36 -19.15 12.50 -9.83
N VAL A 37 -18.41 12.01 -10.80
CA VAL A 37 -17.17 12.63 -11.29
C VAL A 37 -17.26 12.73 -12.84
N GLY A 38 -17.39 13.88 -13.34
CA GLY A 38 -17.81 14.24 -14.70
C GLY A 38 -16.79 14.32 -15.87
N THR A 39 -16.98 14.99 -17.02
CA THR A 39 -16.37 14.80 -18.38
C THR A 39 -15.19 15.72 -18.74
N GLY A 40 -14.17 15.22 -19.47
CA GLY A 40 -12.82 15.77 -19.59
C GLY A 40 -12.47 16.91 -20.56
N ALA A 41 -12.04 18.06 -20.03
CA ALA A 41 -11.32 19.08 -20.77
C ALA A 41 -9.80 18.99 -20.52
N MET A 42 -8.98 19.23 -21.57
CA MET A 42 -7.52 19.38 -21.38
C MET A 42 -7.23 20.60 -20.50
N LEU A 43 -6.32 20.45 -19.53
CA LEU A 43 -5.82 21.59 -18.76
C LEU A 43 -5.08 22.56 -19.70
N GLN A 44 -5.26 23.86 -19.46
CA GLN A 44 -4.60 24.89 -20.22
C GLN A 44 -3.09 24.91 -19.92
N GLU A 45 -2.31 25.40 -20.86
CA GLU A 45 -0.88 25.64 -20.68
C GLU A 45 -0.63 26.53 -19.45
N GLY A 46 0.30 26.11 -18.57
CA GLY A 46 0.60 26.81 -17.31
C GLY A 46 -0.26 26.38 -16.10
N ALA A 47 -1.29 25.56 -16.29
CA ALA A 47 -2.12 25.09 -15.18
C ALA A 47 -1.46 24.00 -14.32
N VAL A 48 -0.37 23.38 -14.77
CA VAL A 48 0.39 22.35 -14.06
C VAL A 48 1.83 22.80 -13.87
N GLU A 49 2.26 22.94 -12.62
CA GLU A 49 3.66 23.17 -12.27
C GLU A 49 4.41 21.84 -12.26
N VAL A 50 5.65 21.82 -12.74
CA VAL A 50 6.48 20.61 -12.80
C VAL A 50 7.86 20.87 -12.24
N SER A 51 8.29 20.03 -11.31
CA SER A 51 9.68 19.94 -10.85
C SER A 51 10.25 18.58 -11.24
N MET A 52 11.48 18.52 -11.74
CA MET A 52 12.14 17.27 -12.12
C MET A 52 13.54 17.17 -11.51
N SER A 53 13.94 15.93 -11.22
CA SER A 53 15.28 15.60 -10.78
C SER A 53 15.79 14.37 -11.51
N SER A 54 17.07 14.39 -11.93
CA SER A 54 17.74 13.25 -12.57
C SER A 54 18.31 12.30 -11.51
N SER A 55 18.32 11.01 -11.85
CA SER A 55 19.07 9.99 -11.11
C SER A 55 20.48 9.77 -11.66
N GLU A 56 20.96 10.62 -12.52
CA GLU A 56 22.32 10.53 -13.07
C GLU A 56 23.35 10.48 -11.94
N ASN A 57 24.29 9.54 -12.04
CA ASN A 57 25.32 9.30 -11.03
C ASN A 57 24.82 8.88 -9.63
N SER A 58 23.53 8.54 -9.44
CA SER A 58 23.04 7.90 -8.21
C SER A 58 23.80 6.62 -7.90
N GLN A 59 23.86 6.24 -6.62
CA GLN A 59 24.59 5.05 -6.11
C GLN A 59 26.12 5.08 -6.30
N SER A 60 26.71 6.20 -6.67
CA SER A 60 28.16 6.26 -6.89
C SER A 60 28.91 6.58 -5.62
N MET A 61 29.73 5.64 -5.13
CA MET A 61 30.69 5.89 -4.05
C MET A 61 31.74 6.95 -4.43
N SER A 62 31.85 7.31 -5.70
CA SER A 62 32.73 8.39 -6.14
C SER A 62 32.32 9.77 -5.63
N TRP A 63 31.06 9.95 -5.15
CA TRP A 63 30.62 11.15 -4.47
C TRP A 63 31.47 11.51 -3.24
N TYR A 64 32.02 10.53 -2.56
CA TYR A 64 32.98 10.80 -1.46
C TYR A 64 34.35 11.28 -1.95
N LYS A 65 34.69 11.09 -3.23
CA LYS A 65 36.00 11.49 -3.80
C LYS A 65 36.00 12.90 -4.39
N GLY A 66 34.84 13.47 -4.58
CA GLY A 66 34.74 14.80 -5.13
C GLY A 66 33.35 15.17 -5.58
N GLU A 67 33.19 16.44 -5.93
CA GLU A 67 31.98 17.03 -6.44
C GLU A 67 31.84 16.68 -7.93
N PHE A 68 30.66 16.18 -8.31
CA PHE A 68 30.32 15.96 -9.70
C PHE A 68 29.41 17.07 -10.19
N GLU A 69 29.51 17.40 -11.47
CA GLU A 69 28.55 18.26 -12.10
C GLU A 69 27.24 17.47 -12.25
N ILE A 70 26.18 17.92 -11.57
CA ILE A 70 24.85 17.38 -11.71
C ILE A 70 24.20 18.11 -12.87
N SER A 71 24.07 17.41 -14.00
CA SER A 71 23.52 17.97 -15.24
C SER A 71 22.05 18.36 -15.11
N ASN A 72 21.36 17.83 -14.10
CA ASN A 72 19.92 17.96 -13.96
C ASN A 72 19.56 18.20 -12.47
N LYS A 73 19.71 19.45 -12.03
CA LYS A 73 19.28 19.92 -10.71
C LYS A 73 17.74 19.97 -10.67
N ASN A 74 17.17 20.12 -9.47
CA ASN A 74 15.75 20.41 -9.34
C ASN A 74 15.40 21.63 -10.22
N ALA A 75 14.75 21.37 -11.33
CA ALA A 75 14.27 22.42 -12.24
C ALA A 75 12.75 22.51 -12.06
N ILE A 76 12.26 23.66 -11.64
CA ILE A 76 10.84 23.98 -11.72
C ILE A 76 10.60 24.49 -13.14
N LYS A 77 9.69 23.84 -13.86
CA LYS A 77 9.19 24.34 -15.15
C LYS A 77 7.79 24.89 -14.91
N ASP A 78 7.58 26.13 -15.28
CA ASP A 78 6.33 26.86 -15.04
C ASP A 78 5.14 26.32 -15.87
N ALA A 79 5.43 25.54 -16.92
CA ALA A 79 4.41 24.95 -17.77
C ALA A 79 4.85 23.57 -18.30
N LEU A 80 3.91 22.62 -18.33
CA LEU A 80 4.00 21.44 -19.18
C LEU A 80 3.73 21.83 -20.62
N ASP A 81 4.45 21.22 -21.55
CA ASP A 81 4.03 21.23 -22.93
C ASP A 81 2.81 20.29 -23.09
N LEU A 82 1.63 20.85 -22.87
CA LEU A 82 0.35 20.15 -22.98
C LEU A 82 -0.01 19.75 -24.43
N ARG A 83 0.84 20.07 -25.40
CA ARG A 83 0.68 19.73 -26.81
C ARG A 83 1.23 18.35 -27.18
N VAL A 84 1.71 17.57 -26.22
CA VAL A 84 2.07 16.17 -26.47
C VAL A 84 0.81 15.48 -27.01
N ALA A 85 0.89 15.02 -28.26
CA ALA A 85 -0.22 14.37 -28.94
C ALA A 85 -0.77 13.22 -28.06
N ASP A 86 -2.11 13.16 -27.97
CA ASP A 86 -2.80 12.06 -27.28
C ASP A 86 -2.46 10.76 -28.04
N ASP A 87 -1.55 9.98 -27.48
CA ASP A 87 -1.21 8.65 -27.99
C ASP A 87 -2.09 7.65 -27.24
N SER A 88 -3.01 7.01 -27.93
CA SER A 88 -3.92 6.01 -27.36
C SER A 88 -3.20 4.83 -26.68
N LYS A 89 -1.91 4.69 -26.89
CA LYS A 89 -1.06 3.64 -26.29
C LYS A 89 -0.28 4.12 -25.06
N GLN A 90 -0.42 5.39 -24.67
CA GLN A 90 0.31 5.91 -23.50
C GLN A 90 -0.29 5.43 -22.19
N THR A 91 0.56 5.28 -21.17
CA THR A 91 0.13 4.98 -19.79
C THR A 91 -0.83 6.07 -19.29
N THR A 92 -1.96 5.67 -18.72
CA THR A 92 -2.90 6.60 -18.10
C THR A 92 -2.87 6.46 -16.57
N ILE A 93 -2.65 7.57 -15.89
CA ILE A 93 -2.75 7.70 -14.44
C ILE A 93 -4.09 8.37 -14.13
N ILE A 94 -4.96 7.66 -13.43
CA ILE A 94 -6.27 8.17 -13.00
C ILE A 94 -6.14 8.56 -11.52
N VAL A 95 -6.46 9.81 -11.22
CA VAL A 95 -6.44 10.37 -9.85
C VAL A 95 -7.87 10.51 -9.33
N ASN A 96 -8.14 9.93 -8.16
CA ASN A 96 -9.42 10.04 -7.47
C ASN A 96 -9.22 10.72 -6.11
N ASP A 97 -9.52 12.00 -6.02
CA ASP A 97 -9.36 12.81 -4.80
C ASP A 97 -10.49 12.64 -3.78
N GLN A 98 -11.55 11.92 -4.14
CA GLN A 98 -12.63 11.57 -3.21
C GLN A 98 -12.29 10.37 -2.32
N LYS A 99 -11.33 9.54 -2.76
CA LYS A 99 -10.85 8.41 -1.98
C LYS A 99 -9.52 8.76 -1.32
N THR A 100 -9.57 8.92 -0.01
CA THR A 100 -8.44 9.35 0.82
C THR A 100 -7.89 8.22 1.67
N TYR A 101 -6.63 8.39 2.10
CA TYR A 101 -5.89 7.44 2.94
C TYR A 101 -5.22 8.20 4.10
N GLN A 102 -4.01 7.82 4.48
CA GLN A 102 -3.28 8.46 5.57
C GLN A 102 -2.94 9.93 5.29
N SER A 103 -2.82 10.69 6.37
CA SER A 103 -2.20 12.02 6.35
C SER A 103 -0.70 11.90 6.51
N VAL A 104 0.05 12.79 5.87
CA VAL A 104 1.50 12.84 5.97
C VAL A 104 1.92 13.52 7.28
N LEU A 105 2.68 12.81 8.11
CA LEU A 105 3.28 13.35 9.33
C LEU A 105 4.47 14.25 9.01
N GLY A 106 5.30 13.84 8.06
CA GLY A 106 6.49 14.54 7.62
C GLY A 106 7.52 13.60 6.99
N MET A 107 8.46 14.20 6.28
CA MET A 107 9.59 13.48 5.69
C MET A 107 10.89 14.24 6.01
N GLY A 108 11.98 13.48 6.18
CA GLY A 108 13.23 14.09 6.55
C GLY A 108 14.40 13.13 6.61
N THR A 109 15.31 13.39 7.51
CA THR A 109 16.59 12.68 7.61
C THR A 109 17.02 12.47 9.05
N SER A 110 17.96 11.58 9.28
CA SER A 110 18.58 11.33 10.57
C SER A 110 19.75 12.30 10.79
N ILE A 111 19.73 13.02 11.91
CA ILE A 111 20.84 13.87 12.36
C ILE A 111 21.47 13.22 13.61
N GLU A 112 22.35 12.30 13.35
CA GLU A 112 23.15 11.57 14.32
C GLU A 112 24.44 12.34 14.68
N GLU A 113 25.17 11.89 15.67
CA GLU A 113 26.37 12.58 16.15
C GLU A 113 27.44 12.77 15.05
N ALA A 114 27.60 11.80 14.14
CA ALA A 114 28.55 11.93 13.01
C ALA A 114 28.23 13.15 12.11
N THR A 115 26.98 13.39 11.80
CA THR A 115 26.53 14.58 11.07
C THR A 115 26.84 15.86 11.88
N ILE A 116 26.50 15.86 13.17
CA ILE A 116 26.73 17.01 14.08
C ILE A 116 28.22 17.31 14.18
N HIS A 117 29.05 16.28 14.37
CA HIS A 117 30.49 16.42 14.40
C HIS A 117 31.07 17.12 13.15
N ASN A 118 30.56 16.73 11.97
CA ASN A 118 30.97 17.36 10.72
C ASN A 118 30.46 18.79 10.60
N LEU A 119 29.23 19.07 11.00
CA LEU A 119 28.65 20.41 11.00
C LEU A 119 29.39 21.36 11.94
N LEU A 120 29.88 20.87 13.08
CA LEU A 120 30.66 21.69 14.04
C LEU A 120 32.06 22.08 13.55
N LYS A 121 32.60 21.42 12.52
CA LYS A 121 33.81 21.84 11.83
C LYS A 121 33.59 23.06 10.93
N MET A 122 32.33 23.38 10.60
CA MET A 122 31.98 24.58 9.85
C MET A 122 31.97 25.82 10.75
N THR A 123 32.12 27.01 10.15
CA THR A 123 31.75 28.25 10.83
C THR A 123 30.26 28.26 11.18
N ASP A 124 29.85 29.03 12.17
CA ASP A 124 28.43 29.14 12.54
C ASP A 124 27.57 29.60 11.34
N GLU A 125 28.09 30.52 10.52
CA GLU A 125 27.41 31.01 9.31
C GLU A 125 27.16 29.88 8.28
N ASN A 126 28.24 29.14 7.94
CA ASN A 126 28.12 28.04 6.97
C ASN A 126 27.22 26.89 7.47
N ARG A 127 27.31 26.58 8.76
CA ARG A 127 26.45 25.57 9.40
C ARG A 127 24.98 26.00 9.37
N GLN A 128 24.68 27.23 9.74
CA GLN A 128 23.31 27.75 9.70
C GLN A 128 22.76 27.80 8.26
N ALA A 129 23.60 28.17 7.28
CA ALA A 129 23.21 28.09 5.86
C ALA A 129 22.88 26.66 5.41
N PHE A 130 23.67 25.68 5.88
CA PHE A 130 23.39 24.26 5.63
C PHE A 130 22.07 23.83 6.28
N LEU A 131 21.86 24.14 7.56
CA LEU A 131 20.61 23.79 8.26
C LEU A 131 19.39 24.44 7.62
N ARG A 132 19.51 25.68 7.16
CA ARG A 132 18.47 26.37 6.38
C ARG A 132 18.18 25.64 5.09
N ARG A 133 19.19 25.13 4.38
CA ARG A 133 18.99 24.32 3.17
C ARG A 133 18.18 23.04 3.43
N LEU A 134 18.31 22.43 4.60
CA LEU A 134 17.48 21.27 4.97
C LEU A 134 16.01 21.66 5.19
N LEU A 135 15.77 22.80 5.88
CA LEU A 135 14.45 23.15 6.42
C LEU A 135 13.60 24.03 5.50
N ASP A 136 14.23 24.89 4.67
CA ASP A 136 13.52 25.86 3.83
C ASP A 136 12.65 25.14 2.78
N PRO A 137 11.31 25.29 2.83
CA PRO A 137 10.41 24.62 1.90
C PRO A 137 10.35 25.29 0.51
N VAL A 138 10.96 26.46 0.35
CA VAL A 138 10.97 27.22 -0.91
C VAL A 138 12.32 27.07 -1.62
N ASN A 139 13.41 27.37 -0.94
CA ASN A 139 14.75 27.42 -1.52
C ASN A 139 15.62 26.21 -1.13
N GLY A 140 15.14 25.36 -0.23
CA GLY A 140 15.83 24.19 0.29
C GLY A 140 15.08 22.90 0.00
N MET A 141 15.23 21.94 0.92
CA MET A 141 14.64 20.61 0.83
C MET A 141 13.25 20.50 1.50
N GLY A 142 12.87 21.43 2.40
CA GLY A 142 11.60 21.41 3.10
C GLY A 142 11.41 20.23 4.05
N MET A 143 12.48 19.72 4.65
CA MET A 143 12.40 18.62 5.62
C MET A 143 11.64 19.04 6.87
N SER A 144 10.81 18.18 7.38
CA SER A 144 9.91 18.45 8.51
C SER A 144 9.96 17.41 9.63
N LEU A 145 10.59 16.26 9.39
CA LEU A 145 10.71 15.19 10.38
C LEU A 145 12.18 14.79 10.53
N ILE A 146 12.74 15.04 11.69
CA ILE A 146 14.16 14.81 11.97
C ILE A 146 14.31 13.71 13.02
N ARG A 147 15.05 12.66 12.68
CA ARG A 147 15.43 11.61 13.63
C ARG A 147 16.65 12.03 14.42
N VAL A 148 16.62 11.81 15.72
CA VAL A 148 17.75 12.02 16.64
C VAL A 148 17.98 10.77 17.47
N THR A 149 19.19 10.63 18.03
CA THR A 149 19.53 9.45 18.83
C THR A 149 19.31 9.71 20.33
N ILE A 150 18.92 8.68 21.06
CA ILE A 150 18.95 8.64 22.53
C ILE A 150 20.27 7.99 22.96
N GLY A 151 21.27 8.79 23.27
CA GLY A 151 22.66 8.35 23.40
C GLY A 151 23.32 8.18 22.02
N THR A 152 24.12 7.14 21.89
CA THR A 152 24.92 6.89 20.69
C THR A 152 24.23 5.97 19.68
N SER A 153 24.54 6.16 18.39
CA SER A 153 24.35 5.16 17.33
C SER A 153 25.72 4.61 16.87
N ASP A 154 25.73 3.81 15.82
CA ASP A 154 26.95 3.39 15.12
C ASP A 154 27.55 4.52 14.24
N PHE A 155 26.77 5.56 13.91
CA PHE A 155 27.24 6.76 13.21
C PHE A 155 27.58 7.88 14.19
N THR A 156 28.73 7.76 14.81
CA THR A 156 29.33 8.72 15.75
C THR A 156 30.83 8.83 15.55
N ALA A 157 31.40 10.00 15.81
CA ALA A 157 32.84 10.24 15.88
C ALA A 157 33.41 9.97 17.29
N GLN A 158 32.52 9.71 18.25
CA GLN A 158 32.87 9.55 19.66
C GLN A 158 32.91 8.06 20.04
N ASP A 159 33.47 7.76 21.22
CA ASP A 159 33.24 6.44 21.84
C ASP A 159 31.75 6.25 22.14
N PHE A 160 31.29 5.00 22.09
CA PHE A 160 29.89 4.71 22.39
C PHE A 160 29.51 5.09 23.81
N TYR A 161 28.34 5.69 23.98
CA TYR A 161 27.89 6.21 25.26
C TYR A 161 26.39 6.12 25.44
N THR A 162 25.95 6.14 26.70
CA THR A 162 24.57 6.44 27.07
C THR A 162 24.57 7.62 28.06
N TYR A 163 23.40 8.05 28.45
CA TYR A 163 23.27 9.09 29.51
C TYR A 163 23.45 8.55 30.92
N TYR A 164 23.73 7.24 31.07
CA TYR A 164 23.97 6.61 32.36
C TYR A 164 24.90 5.40 32.24
N ASP A 165 26.15 5.62 31.97
CA ASP A 165 27.20 4.58 31.82
C ASP A 165 27.75 4.04 33.14
N GLY A 166 27.09 4.34 34.26
CA GLY A 166 27.42 3.80 35.57
C GLY A 166 26.93 2.37 35.80
N THR A 167 26.77 2.02 37.07
CA THR A 167 26.36 0.67 37.51
C THR A 167 24.87 0.57 37.85
N GLY A 168 24.14 1.71 37.90
CA GLY A 168 22.77 1.82 38.38
C GLY A 168 22.63 1.69 39.92
N LYS A 169 23.74 1.87 40.67
CA LYS A 169 23.81 1.74 42.13
C LYS A 169 24.59 2.86 42.82
N GLU A 170 24.72 3.99 42.16
CA GLU A 170 25.60 5.10 42.57
C GLU A 170 25.07 5.85 43.77
N LEU A 171 23.75 5.81 44.08
CA LEU A 171 23.14 6.50 45.19
C LEU A 171 22.51 5.48 46.14
N ASP A 172 23.23 5.16 47.21
CA ASP A 172 22.81 4.22 48.26
C ASP A 172 22.33 2.84 47.72
N GLY A 173 23.02 2.34 46.69
CA GLY A 173 22.71 1.07 46.05
C GLY A 173 21.53 1.14 45.07
N LYS A 174 21.09 2.33 44.69
CA LYS A 174 20.01 2.61 43.75
C LYS A 174 20.48 3.50 42.60
N PRO A 175 19.74 3.56 41.47
CA PRO A 175 20.06 4.48 40.37
C PRO A 175 20.00 5.95 40.81
N ASP A 176 21.03 6.73 40.42
CA ASP A 176 21.09 8.17 40.65
C ASP A 176 20.49 8.96 39.47
N TRP A 177 19.19 9.09 39.48
CA TRP A 177 18.43 9.74 38.40
C TRP A 177 18.59 11.27 38.34
N ASN A 178 19.12 11.86 39.38
CA ASN A 178 19.32 13.31 39.49
C ASN A 178 20.81 13.72 39.43
N ASN A 179 21.69 12.75 39.17
CA ASN A 179 23.14 12.93 39.05
C ASN A 179 23.77 13.62 40.29
N VAL A 180 23.25 13.30 41.49
CA VAL A 180 23.74 13.84 42.76
C VAL A 180 25.21 13.51 43.00
N THR A 181 25.59 12.28 42.57
CA THR A 181 26.97 11.77 42.74
C THR A 181 27.90 12.20 41.61
N GLY A 182 27.40 12.86 40.55
CA GLY A 182 28.15 13.15 39.34
C GLY A 182 28.43 11.94 38.45
N LYS A 183 27.82 10.78 38.78
CA LYS A 183 27.94 9.51 38.01
C LYS A 183 26.57 8.93 37.58
N GLY A 184 25.50 9.65 37.84
CA GLY A 184 24.15 9.29 37.53
C GLY A 184 23.73 9.70 36.09
N PHE A 185 22.42 9.78 35.89
CA PHE A 185 21.85 10.18 34.62
C PHE A 185 22.18 11.64 34.25
N SER A 186 22.75 11.86 33.03
CA SER A 186 23.08 13.20 32.53
C SER A 186 23.17 13.22 31.01
N ILE A 187 22.57 14.26 30.38
CA ILE A 187 22.71 14.55 28.94
C ILE A 187 23.94 15.43 28.64
N GLN A 188 24.88 15.60 29.59
CA GLN A 188 26.04 16.47 29.42
C GLN A 188 26.85 16.15 28.17
N LYS A 189 26.93 14.89 27.77
CA LYS A 189 27.61 14.47 26.53
C LYS A 189 27.00 15.09 25.29
N ASP A 190 25.67 15.17 25.20
CA ASP A 190 25.02 15.82 24.07
C ASP A 190 25.24 17.33 24.04
N GLN A 191 25.45 17.94 25.21
CA GLN A 191 25.88 19.34 25.27
C GLN A 191 27.34 19.50 24.82
N ASP A 192 28.23 18.65 25.31
CA ASP A 192 29.67 18.67 25.00
C ASP A 192 29.95 18.34 23.52
N TYR A 193 29.19 17.41 22.94
CA TYR A 193 29.31 17.02 21.52
C TYR A 193 28.52 17.95 20.60
N GLY A 194 27.81 18.94 21.13
CA GLY A 194 27.11 19.97 20.36
C GLY A 194 25.76 19.55 19.76
N VAL A 195 25.23 18.41 20.16
CA VAL A 195 23.88 17.94 19.72
C VAL A 195 22.83 18.99 20.07
N ILE A 196 22.79 19.42 21.32
CA ILE A 196 21.85 20.42 21.84
C ILE A 196 22.01 21.76 21.08
N LYS A 197 23.24 22.16 20.77
CA LYS A 197 23.51 23.40 20.01
C LYS A 197 22.90 23.35 18.61
N VAL A 198 23.15 22.27 17.85
CA VAL A 198 22.70 22.14 16.46
C VAL A 198 21.17 22.05 16.40
N LEU A 199 20.54 21.30 17.30
CA LEU A 199 19.05 21.17 17.31
C LEU A 199 18.39 22.53 17.67
N ASN A 200 18.98 23.33 18.56
CA ASN A 200 18.46 24.66 18.86
C ASN A 200 18.67 25.64 17.68
N GLU A 201 19.76 25.52 16.93
CA GLU A 201 19.96 26.27 15.68
C GLU A 201 18.87 25.90 14.66
N MET A 202 18.53 24.62 14.52
CA MET A 202 17.41 24.16 13.64
C MET A 202 16.07 24.78 14.06
N LEU A 203 15.76 24.78 15.36
CA LEU A 203 14.52 25.38 15.86
C LEU A 203 14.47 26.91 15.63
N THR A 204 15.60 27.58 15.79
CA THR A 204 15.72 29.01 15.50
C THR A 204 15.47 29.29 14.02
N ILE A 205 16.10 28.52 13.13
CA ILE A 205 15.91 28.63 11.68
C ILE A 205 14.51 28.31 11.26
N ALA A 206 13.89 27.25 11.83
CA ALA A 206 12.50 26.90 11.56
C ALA A 206 11.54 28.04 11.91
N LYS A 207 11.77 28.72 13.03
CA LYS A 207 10.99 29.89 13.43
C LYS A 207 11.19 31.07 12.48
N GLU A 208 12.42 31.36 12.05
CA GLU A 208 12.69 32.38 11.03
C GLU A 208 12.00 32.12 9.69
N LEU A 209 11.88 30.85 9.33
CA LEU A 209 11.21 30.39 8.10
C LEU A 209 9.68 30.28 8.25
N GLY A 210 9.13 30.40 9.46
CA GLY A 210 7.70 30.21 9.74
C GLY A 210 7.23 28.76 9.62
N VAL A 211 8.12 27.77 9.80
CA VAL A 211 7.85 26.35 9.71
C VAL A 211 8.04 25.60 11.04
N GLU A 212 8.14 26.32 12.15
CA GLU A 212 8.36 25.73 13.48
C GLU A 212 7.28 24.74 13.90
N ASN A 213 6.04 24.93 13.47
CA ASN A 213 4.93 24.02 13.75
C ASN A 213 4.98 22.74 12.92
N ASN A 214 5.72 22.76 11.81
CA ASN A 214 5.88 21.61 10.92
C ASN A 214 7.09 20.75 11.31
N LEU A 215 8.14 21.37 11.90
CA LEU A 215 9.35 20.67 12.30
C LEU A 215 9.08 19.80 13.53
N LYS A 216 9.37 18.51 13.41
CA LYS A 216 9.23 17.53 14.49
C LYS A 216 10.53 16.75 14.67
N PHE A 217 10.90 16.52 15.93
CA PHE A 217 11.98 15.59 16.28
C PHE A 217 11.38 14.30 16.82
N PHE A 218 11.83 13.17 16.28
CA PHE A 218 11.60 11.87 16.91
C PHE A 218 12.92 11.21 17.28
N ALA A 219 12.93 10.44 18.36
CA ALA A 219 14.15 9.92 18.95
C ALA A 219 14.15 8.38 19.00
N SER A 220 15.31 7.78 18.70
CA SER A 220 15.48 6.33 18.76
C SER A 220 16.70 5.97 19.61
N SER A 221 16.56 4.92 20.44
CA SER A 221 17.66 4.38 21.25
C SER A 221 18.24 3.13 20.58
N TRP A 222 19.54 3.13 20.31
CA TRP A 222 20.25 1.92 19.85
C TRP A 222 20.55 0.95 20.98
N THR A 223 20.83 1.47 22.18
CA THR A 223 21.08 0.66 23.35
C THR A 223 20.70 1.39 24.62
N PRO A 224 20.04 0.73 25.60
CA PRO A 224 19.95 1.25 26.95
C PRO A 224 21.32 1.18 27.65
N PRO A 225 21.47 1.82 28.82
CA PRO A 225 22.62 1.61 29.70
C PRO A 225 22.91 0.14 29.94
N GLY A 226 24.20 -0.26 29.86
CA GLY A 226 24.55 -1.68 29.90
C GLY A 226 24.16 -2.41 31.18
N TRP A 227 24.06 -1.69 32.31
CA TRP A 227 23.60 -2.27 33.57
C TRP A 227 22.11 -2.72 33.55
N MET A 228 21.35 -2.27 32.58
CA MET A 228 19.96 -2.72 32.34
C MET A 228 19.89 -3.95 31.43
N LYS A 229 21.01 -4.42 30.93
CA LYS A 229 21.09 -5.52 29.95
C LYS A 229 21.64 -6.81 30.58
N THR A 230 21.36 -7.90 29.91
CA THR A 230 21.97 -9.22 30.14
C THR A 230 22.91 -9.52 28.99
N ALA A 231 24.16 -9.80 29.30
CA ALA A 231 25.15 -10.18 28.32
C ALA A 231 24.88 -11.56 27.71
N THR A 232 25.01 -11.66 26.40
CA THR A 232 24.91 -12.91 25.62
C THR A 232 26.29 -13.46 25.30
N SER A 233 26.35 -14.61 24.64
CA SER A 233 27.65 -15.14 24.13
C SER A 233 28.25 -14.20 23.09
N SER A 234 27.41 -13.64 22.21
CA SER A 234 27.83 -12.70 21.15
C SER A 234 28.41 -11.42 21.76
N SER A 235 27.64 -10.76 22.66
CA SER A 235 28.05 -9.50 23.26
C SER A 235 29.34 -9.60 24.08
N LYS A 236 29.60 -10.78 24.69
CA LYS A 236 30.83 -11.07 25.42
C LYS A 236 32.03 -11.26 24.49
N SER A 237 31.81 -11.56 23.22
CA SER A 237 32.88 -11.73 22.22
C SER A 237 33.31 -10.42 21.56
N TYR A 238 32.53 -9.35 21.74
CA TYR A 238 32.82 -8.04 21.13
C TYR A 238 33.91 -7.32 21.88
N GLU A 239 34.91 -6.84 21.16
CA GLU A 239 36.01 -6.05 21.73
C GLU A 239 35.51 -4.70 22.27
N ASN A 240 36.18 -4.20 23.33
CA ASN A 240 35.88 -2.92 23.95
C ASN A 240 34.37 -2.76 24.31
N ASN A 241 33.81 -3.78 24.96
CA ASN A 241 32.41 -3.82 25.35
C ASN A 241 32.19 -3.90 26.86
N ASP A 242 33.06 -3.30 27.65
CA ASP A 242 33.05 -3.35 29.12
C ASP A 242 31.77 -2.73 29.69
N LEU A 243 31.23 -1.72 29.01
CA LEU A 243 29.95 -1.09 29.35
C LEU A 243 28.73 -1.85 28.80
N LEU A 244 28.92 -2.99 28.12
CA LEU A 244 27.85 -3.79 27.48
C LEU A 244 26.94 -2.95 26.56
N LEU A 245 27.50 -1.99 25.80
CA LEU A 245 26.71 -1.19 24.86
C LEU A 245 26.46 -1.92 23.52
N LYS A 246 27.38 -2.81 23.12
CA LYS A 246 27.29 -3.64 21.91
C LYS A 246 26.57 -4.95 22.21
N GLY A 247 25.47 -5.23 21.48
CA GLY A 247 24.69 -6.45 21.68
C GLY A 247 24.10 -6.60 23.08
N GLY A 248 23.74 -7.81 23.45
CA GLY A 248 23.03 -8.13 24.68
C GLY A 248 21.52 -7.97 24.58
N LYS A 249 20.83 -8.33 25.64
CA LYS A 249 19.35 -8.32 25.71
C LYS A 249 18.86 -7.48 26.88
N LEU A 250 17.72 -6.84 26.71
CA LEU A 250 17.06 -6.18 27.84
C LEU A 250 16.77 -7.19 28.96
N ASN A 251 17.07 -6.81 30.19
CA ASN A 251 16.70 -7.57 31.38
C ASN A 251 15.34 -7.06 31.89
N ASP A 252 14.36 -7.95 32.00
CA ASP A 252 12.99 -7.64 32.41
C ASP A 252 12.92 -6.89 33.75
N ALA A 253 13.88 -7.13 34.64
CA ALA A 253 13.94 -6.45 35.95
C ALA A 253 14.12 -4.93 35.82
N TYR A 254 14.65 -4.45 34.68
CA TYR A 254 14.96 -3.02 34.45
C TYR A 254 14.02 -2.31 33.47
N ILE A 255 12.91 -2.92 33.05
CA ILE A 255 11.93 -2.27 32.14
C ILE A 255 11.45 -0.92 32.73
N ASN A 256 11.18 -0.86 34.03
CA ASN A 256 10.77 0.37 34.71
C ASN A 256 11.89 1.43 34.79
N ASP A 257 13.15 0.99 34.89
CA ASP A 257 14.30 1.88 34.87
C ASP A 257 14.58 2.41 33.47
N LEU A 258 14.44 1.57 32.45
CA LEU A 258 14.53 2.00 31.05
C LEU A 258 13.42 3.00 30.70
N ALA A 259 12.18 2.74 31.14
CA ALA A 259 11.10 3.71 30.97
C ALA A 259 11.41 5.05 31.64
N LYS A 260 12.03 5.02 32.83
CA LYS A 260 12.48 6.25 33.52
C LYS A 260 13.61 6.94 32.76
N TYR A 261 14.57 6.19 32.22
CA TYR A 261 15.67 6.70 31.41
C TYR A 261 15.13 7.47 30.18
N MET A 262 14.18 6.89 29.43
CA MET A 262 13.58 7.54 28.25
C MET A 262 12.76 8.78 28.62
N VAL A 263 12.01 8.75 29.71
CA VAL A 263 11.25 9.93 30.16
C VAL A 263 12.20 11.04 30.67
N ARG A 264 13.27 10.67 31.38
CA ARG A 264 14.30 11.64 31.79
C ARG A 264 14.97 12.31 30.60
N TYR A 265 15.23 11.60 29.52
CA TYR A 265 15.71 12.16 28.26
C TYR A 265 14.75 13.24 27.76
N VAL A 266 13.46 12.96 27.64
CA VAL A 266 12.46 13.93 27.18
C VAL A 266 12.43 15.17 28.10
N GLU A 267 12.47 14.96 29.43
CA GLU A 267 12.46 16.03 30.42
C GLU A 267 13.70 16.94 30.30
N GLU A 268 14.89 16.37 30.08
CA GLU A 268 16.12 17.15 29.96
C GLU A 268 16.19 17.88 28.61
N TYR A 269 15.74 17.26 27.51
CA TYR A 269 15.64 17.93 26.22
C TYR A 269 14.63 19.07 26.25
N LYS A 270 13.52 18.90 26.94
CA LYS A 270 12.58 20.01 27.19
C LYS A 270 13.22 21.18 27.93
N LYS A 271 14.04 20.93 28.94
CA LYS A 271 14.78 22.01 29.64
C LYS A 271 15.76 22.74 28.74
N GLN A 272 16.24 22.07 27.67
CA GLN A 272 17.08 22.69 26.65
C GLN A 272 16.26 23.39 25.53
N GLY A 273 14.93 23.41 25.64
CA GLY A 273 14.03 24.01 24.63
C GLY A 273 13.71 23.13 23.43
N ILE A 274 14.10 21.84 23.45
CA ILE A 274 13.93 20.91 22.34
C ILE A 274 12.73 20.00 22.61
N PRO A 275 11.61 20.13 21.84
CA PRO A 275 10.45 19.27 21.99
C PRO A 275 10.67 17.93 21.27
N ILE A 276 10.41 16.82 21.95
CA ILE A 276 10.41 15.49 21.35
C ILE A 276 8.96 15.11 21.02
N TYR A 277 8.68 14.95 19.73
CA TYR A 277 7.36 14.59 19.23
C TYR A 277 7.05 13.10 19.44
N ALA A 278 8.02 12.24 19.11
CA ALA A 278 7.86 10.79 19.20
C ALA A 278 9.16 10.11 19.67
N MET A 279 9.01 8.88 20.17
CA MET A 279 10.15 7.98 20.41
C MET A 279 9.85 6.61 19.86
N THR A 280 10.84 5.93 19.27
CA THR A 280 10.79 4.49 19.08
C THR A 280 11.21 3.80 20.38
N LEU A 281 10.65 2.62 20.66
CA LEU A 281 10.92 1.91 21.92
C LEU A 281 12.33 1.32 21.95
N GLN A 282 12.81 0.86 20.80
CA GLN A 282 14.17 0.38 20.58
C GLN A 282 14.48 0.43 19.08
N ASN A 283 15.65 0.92 18.70
CA ASN A 283 16.15 0.75 17.34
C ASN A 283 16.51 -0.72 17.09
N GLU A 284 15.91 -1.32 16.08
CA GLU A 284 16.17 -2.70 15.61
C GLU A 284 16.17 -3.77 16.74
N PRO A 285 15.04 -3.98 17.42
CA PRO A 285 14.98 -4.86 18.60
C PRO A 285 15.29 -6.34 18.33
N LEU A 286 15.31 -6.75 17.06
CA LEU A 286 15.68 -8.13 16.68
C LEU A 286 17.17 -8.28 16.38
N LEU A 287 17.95 -7.18 16.45
CA LEU A 287 19.37 -7.17 16.10
C LEU A 287 20.28 -7.18 17.32
N GLU A 288 21.24 -8.09 17.32
CA GLU A 288 22.36 -8.12 18.26
C GLU A 288 23.66 -8.14 17.47
N ILE A 289 24.40 -7.02 17.48
CA ILE A 289 25.55 -6.79 16.58
C ILE A 289 26.71 -6.07 17.32
N ASN A 290 27.93 -6.03 16.69
CA ASN A 290 29.12 -5.40 17.24
C ASN A 290 29.14 -3.85 17.10
N TYR A 291 27.99 -3.24 17.36
CA TYR A 291 27.83 -1.78 17.59
C TYR A 291 26.66 -1.58 18.58
N PRO A 292 26.32 -0.36 18.99
CA PRO A 292 25.23 -0.15 19.94
C PRO A 292 23.95 -0.83 19.49
N SER A 293 23.49 -1.80 20.29
CA SER A 293 22.30 -2.59 20.01
C SER A 293 21.80 -3.29 21.26
N CYS A 294 20.53 -3.59 21.31
CA CYS A 294 19.91 -4.34 22.41
C CYS A 294 18.72 -5.17 21.89
N ALA A 295 18.82 -6.49 21.99
CA ALA A 295 17.70 -7.34 21.63
C ALA A 295 16.57 -7.21 22.64
N MET A 296 15.35 -7.01 22.11
CA MET A 296 14.08 -6.97 22.86
C MET A 296 13.04 -7.85 22.18
N THR A 297 12.07 -8.32 22.93
CA THR A 297 10.88 -9.02 22.42
C THR A 297 9.69 -8.08 22.34
N GLY A 298 8.68 -8.41 21.51
CA GLY A 298 7.44 -7.65 21.46
C GLY A 298 6.74 -7.55 22.82
N THR A 299 6.81 -8.62 23.64
CA THR A 299 6.32 -8.61 25.04
C THR A 299 7.05 -7.56 25.90
N GLN A 300 8.38 -7.43 25.76
CA GLN A 300 9.16 -6.44 26.50
C GLN A 300 8.82 -5.02 26.06
N GLU A 301 8.70 -4.78 24.75
CA GLU A 301 8.31 -3.46 24.26
C GLU A 301 6.90 -3.06 24.71
N ALA A 302 5.93 -4.00 24.75
CA ALA A 302 4.59 -3.71 25.24
C ALA A 302 4.60 -3.27 26.73
N LYS A 303 5.38 -3.97 27.56
CA LYS A 303 5.57 -3.58 28.97
C LYS A 303 6.28 -2.24 29.12
N LEU A 304 7.28 -1.98 28.27
CA LEU A 304 8.04 -0.72 28.23
C LEU A 304 7.14 0.45 27.84
N ALA A 305 6.34 0.31 26.79
CA ALA A 305 5.40 1.33 26.34
C ALA A 305 4.43 1.74 27.45
N LYS A 306 3.81 0.77 28.11
CA LYS A 306 2.93 1.02 29.26
C LYS A 306 3.65 1.75 30.39
N ALA A 307 4.88 1.34 30.70
CA ALA A 307 5.67 1.98 31.75
C ALA A 307 6.08 3.41 31.40
N ILE A 308 6.42 3.69 30.13
CA ILE A 308 6.74 5.05 29.64
C ILE A 308 5.51 5.95 29.74
N LYS A 309 4.34 5.53 29.22
CA LYS A 309 3.09 6.31 29.31
C LYS A 309 2.73 6.66 30.76
N ALA A 310 2.86 5.68 31.67
CA ALA A 310 2.61 5.92 33.09
C ALA A 310 3.58 6.95 33.71
N LYS A 311 4.85 6.93 33.31
CA LYS A 311 5.85 7.88 33.83
C LYS A 311 5.73 9.26 33.20
N LEU A 312 5.41 9.37 31.91
CA LEU A 312 5.10 10.63 31.26
C LEU A 312 3.91 11.32 31.96
N ALA A 313 2.84 10.58 32.26
CA ALA A 313 1.68 11.12 33.01
C ALA A 313 2.04 11.66 34.38
N GLN A 314 3.04 11.07 35.06
CA GLN A 314 3.52 11.46 36.38
C GLN A 314 4.58 12.59 36.36
N SER A 315 5.09 12.97 35.20
CA SER A 315 6.10 14.02 35.10
C SER A 315 5.55 15.36 35.61
N THR A 316 6.34 16.03 36.44
CA THR A 316 6.08 17.38 36.94
C THR A 316 6.83 18.45 36.17
N ILE A 317 7.65 18.05 35.20
CA ILE A 317 8.46 18.93 34.33
C ILE A 317 7.75 19.22 33.04
N LEU A 318 7.04 18.22 32.48
CA LEU A 318 6.33 18.28 31.22
C LEU A 318 4.89 18.82 31.45
N ASN A 319 4.42 19.72 30.60
CA ASN A 319 3.01 20.08 30.54
C ASN A 319 2.19 18.98 29.82
N ASP A 320 0.85 19.12 29.77
CA ASP A 320 -0.01 18.07 29.22
C ASP A 320 0.24 17.78 27.73
N GLN A 321 0.55 18.80 26.92
CA GLN A 321 0.90 18.62 25.51
C GLN A 321 2.26 17.89 25.37
N GLU A 322 3.23 18.22 26.21
CA GLU A 322 4.56 17.59 26.21
C GLU A 322 4.56 16.17 26.79
N LYS A 323 3.56 15.82 27.64
CA LYS A 323 3.31 14.44 28.07
C LYS A 323 2.74 13.55 26.97
N ALA A 324 2.21 14.17 25.90
CA ALA A 324 1.62 13.45 24.77
C ALA A 324 2.65 12.95 23.74
N VAL A 325 3.88 12.70 24.16
CA VAL A 325 4.93 12.08 23.32
C VAL A 325 4.39 10.79 22.72
N LYS A 326 4.49 10.68 21.39
CA LYS A 326 4.09 9.49 20.66
C LYS A 326 5.10 8.37 20.88
N LEU A 327 4.62 7.12 20.97
CA LEU A 327 5.45 5.95 21.06
C LEU A 327 5.24 5.08 19.84
N TRP A 328 6.33 4.69 19.18
CA TRP A 328 6.32 3.81 18.03
C TRP A 328 7.05 2.51 18.37
N ALA A 329 6.38 1.38 18.16
CA ALA A 329 6.93 0.05 18.42
C ALA A 329 7.67 -0.50 17.20
N PHE A 330 8.47 -1.51 17.41
CA PHE A 330 9.17 -2.33 16.44
C PHE A 330 10.43 -1.67 15.86
N ASP A 331 10.32 -0.61 15.04
CA ASP A 331 11.46 0.12 14.46
C ASP A 331 12.50 -0.79 13.79
N HIS A 332 12.02 -1.75 12.92
CA HIS A 332 12.84 -2.79 12.30
C HIS A 332 12.27 -3.26 10.94
N ASN A 333 12.91 -4.26 10.31
CA ASN A 333 12.62 -4.78 8.99
C ASN A 333 11.22 -5.41 8.86
N PHE A 334 10.60 -5.28 7.69
CA PHE A 334 9.25 -5.78 7.44
C PHE A 334 9.08 -7.28 7.74
N ASP A 335 10.10 -8.11 7.45
CA ASP A 335 10.05 -9.56 7.61
C ASP A 335 10.00 -10.05 9.07
N GLY A 336 10.36 -9.19 10.03
CA GLY A 336 10.24 -9.49 11.47
C GLY A 336 8.93 -9.06 12.11
N ALA A 337 8.14 -8.21 11.43
CA ALA A 337 7.04 -7.46 12.04
C ALA A 337 5.88 -8.34 12.53
N ASP A 338 5.43 -9.31 11.75
CA ASP A 338 4.24 -10.11 12.07
C ASP A 338 4.37 -10.85 13.41
N ASN A 339 5.48 -11.54 13.61
CA ASN A 339 5.73 -12.30 14.83
C ASN A 339 5.95 -11.38 16.04
N PHE A 340 6.73 -10.31 15.83
CA PHE A 340 7.04 -9.37 16.89
C PHE A 340 5.80 -8.64 17.38
N MET A 341 5.02 -8.07 16.47
CA MET A 341 3.81 -7.33 16.81
C MET A 341 2.68 -8.25 17.32
N LYS A 342 2.62 -9.50 16.89
CA LYS A 342 1.71 -10.49 17.47
C LYS A 342 1.97 -10.68 18.98
N ASP A 343 3.24 -10.82 19.38
CA ASP A 343 3.62 -10.94 20.78
C ASP A 343 3.40 -9.63 21.54
N PHE A 344 3.67 -8.49 20.89
CA PHE A 344 3.39 -7.16 21.42
C PHE A 344 1.90 -6.99 21.76
N PHE A 345 1.01 -7.18 20.79
CA PHE A 345 -0.44 -7.01 20.98
C PHE A 345 -1.03 -8.00 21.99
N LYS A 346 -0.50 -9.23 22.01
CA LYS A 346 -0.91 -10.23 23.02
C LYS A 346 -0.64 -9.76 24.46
N GLU A 347 0.50 -9.13 24.69
CA GLU A 347 0.88 -8.59 26.01
C GLU A 347 0.14 -7.28 26.33
N ALA A 348 0.02 -6.39 25.32
CA ALA A 348 -0.60 -5.09 25.49
C ALA A 348 -2.12 -5.16 25.73
N GLY A 349 -2.82 -6.16 25.17
CA GLY A 349 -4.27 -6.28 25.24
C GLY A 349 -4.95 -5.20 24.40
N ASP A 350 -6.09 -4.68 24.86
CA ASP A 350 -6.91 -3.69 24.13
C ASP A 350 -6.31 -2.26 24.14
N ASP A 351 -5.52 -1.95 25.17
CA ASP A 351 -4.80 -0.68 25.32
C ASP A 351 -3.34 -0.85 24.91
N TYR A 352 -3.03 -0.53 23.65
CA TYR A 352 -1.71 -0.75 23.07
C TYR A 352 -0.59 0.09 23.72
N ASN A 353 -0.93 1.23 24.32
CA ASN A 353 0.03 2.21 24.88
C ASN A 353 1.07 2.71 23.87
N ILE A 354 0.84 2.53 22.57
CA ILE A 354 1.61 3.07 21.46
C ILE A 354 0.72 3.88 20.53
N ASP A 355 1.33 4.74 19.73
CA ASP A 355 0.66 5.62 18.77
C ASP A 355 0.96 5.21 17.33
N GLY A 356 1.90 4.28 17.12
CA GLY A 356 2.26 3.80 15.77
C GLY A 356 3.23 2.63 15.79
N ILE A 357 3.49 2.12 14.58
CA ILE A 357 4.49 1.10 14.30
C ILE A 357 5.54 1.72 13.38
N ALA A 358 6.81 1.50 13.68
CA ALA A 358 7.95 2.00 12.91
C ALA A 358 8.61 0.85 12.13
N PHE A 359 9.12 1.16 10.93
CA PHE A 359 9.70 0.17 10.03
C PHE A 359 11.01 0.65 9.41
N HIS A 360 11.92 -0.32 9.20
CA HIS A 360 13.12 -0.22 8.38
C HIS A 360 13.00 -1.18 7.19
N PRO A 361 13.11 -0.75 5.94
CA PRO A 361 12.89 -1.63 4.79
C PRO A 361 14.18 -2.28 4.26
N TYR A 362 15.06 -2.76 5.15
CA TYR A 362 16.25 -3.51 4.74
C TYR A 362 15.94 -4.99 4.46
N GLY A 363 14.81 -5.51 4.93
CA GLY A 363 14.34 -6.87 4.69
C GLY A 363 12.82 -6.95 4.61
N GLY A 364 12.30 -7.94 3.86
CA GLY A 364 10.87 -8.15 3.68
C GLY A 364 10.24 -7.28 2.60
N ASN A 365 8.93 -7.07 2.70
CA ASN A 365 8.14 -6.36 1.68
C ASN A 365 7.21 -5.33 2.33
N ALA A 366 7.04 -4.18 1.68
CA ALA A 366 6.16 -3.09 2.14
C ALA A 366 4.69 -3.51 2.32
N SER A 367 4.24 -4.57 1.65
CA SER A 367 2.89 -5.12 1.84
C SER A 367 2.62 -5.57 3.29
N THR A 368 3.66 -5.94 4.06
CA THR A 368 3.52 -6.19 5.50
C THR A 368 3.04 -4.94 6.23
N MET A 369 3.68 -3.79 5.98
CA MET A 369 3.22 -2.50 6.53
C MET A 369 1.82 -2.14 6.04
N GLY A 370 1.50 -2.41 4.76
CA GLY A 370 0.16 -2.23 4.19
C GLY A 370 -0.90 -3.05 4.93
N SER A 371 -0.59 -4.29 5.30
CA SER A 371 -1.49 -5.14 6.10
C SER A 371 -1.71 -4.56 7.51
N PHE A 372 -0.66 -4.03 8.17
CA PHE A 372 -0.83 -3.34 9.45
C PHE A 372 -1.66 -2.05 9.29
N TYR A 373 -1.41 -1.27 8.24
CA TYR A 373 -2.22 -0.10 7.95
C TYR A 373 -3.71 -0.45 7.81
N ASP A 374 -4.05 -1.43 6.99
CA ASP A 374 -5.44 -1.82 6.76
C ASP A 374 -6.15 -2.28 8.05
N ASN A 375 -5.43 -2.96 8.94
CA ASN A 375 -5.99 -3.48 10.19
C ASN A 375 -6.01 -2.47 11.34
N TYR A 376 -5.13 -1.47 11.36
CA TYR A 376 -4.90 -0.63 12.54
C TYR A 376 -4.93 0.89 12.27
N LYS A 377 -5.15 1.36 11.04
CA LYS A 377 -5.09 2.79 10.67
C LYS A 377 -5.96 3.74 11.50
N ASP A 378 -7.03 3.23 12.10
CA ASP A 378 -7.90 4.04 12.96
C ASP A 378 -7.32 4.26 14.37
N LYS A 379 -6.23 3.57 14.72
CA LYS A 379 -5.60 3.61 16.04
C LYS A 379 -4.09 3.87 16.00
N LEU A 380 -3.40 3.41 14.96
CA LEU A 380 -1.94 3.42 14.88
C LEU A 380 -1.46 3.99 13.54
N SER A 381 -0.48 4.89 13.61
CA SER A 381 0.26 5.37 12.42
C SER A 381 1.29 4.31 11.96
N MET A 382 1.59 4.31 10.66
CA MET A 382 2.70 3.55 10.08
C MET A 382 3.82 4.52 9.73
N ASN A 383 5.02 4.27 10.23
CA ASN A 383 6.13 5.20 10.09
C ASN A 383 7.35 4.48 9.51
N LEU A 384 7.91 5.03 8.44
CA LEU A 384 9.16 4.56 7.90
C LEU A 384 10.29 5.43 8.42
N THR A 385 11.05 4.89 9.37
CA THR A 385 11.93 5.64 10.27
C THR A 385 13.39 5.63 9.85
N GLU A 386 13.77 4.71 8.96
CA GLU A 386 15.16 4.62 8.51
C GLU A 386 15.30 3.91 7.17
N ARG A 387 15.89 4.55 6.16
CA ARG A 387 16.42 3.92 4.94
C ARG A 387 17.13 4.91 4.03
N SER A 388 18.35 4.62 3.60
CA SER A 388 18.94 5.27 2.42
C SER A 388 18.24 4.80 1.13
N VAL A 389 18.09 5.70 0.17
CA VAL A 389 17.47 5.41 -1.13
C VAL A 389 18.32 5.99 -2.26
N TRP A 390 18.23 5.39 -3.44
CA TRP A 390 19.03 5.80 -4.59
C TRP A 390 18.22 5.86 -5.87
N GLY A 391 18.40 6.95 -6.59
CA GLY A 391 17.90 7.13 -7.93
C GLY A 391 16.40 6.93 -8.05
N THR A 392 15.96 6.57 -9.24
CA THR A 392 14.54 6.31 -9.53
C THR A 392 14.03 5.04 -8.84
N SER A 393 14.90 4.08 -8.55
CA SER A 393 14.52 2.91 -7.74
C SER A 393 14.18 3.33 -6.31
N GLY A 394 15.00 4.19 -5.70
CA GLY A 394 14.72 4.73 -4.37
C GLY A 394 13.46 5.60 -4.32
N ALA A 395 13.24 6.42 -5.35
CA ALA A 395 11.98 7.16 -5.48
C ALA A 395 10.76 6.22 -5.55
N ASN A 396 10.88 5.11 -6.30
CA ASN A 396 9.83 4.09 -6.36
C ASN A 396 9.61 3.40 -5.01
N ASP A 397 10.65 3.20 -4.24
CA ASP A 397 10.55 2.63 -2.91
C ASP A 397 9.76 3.56 -1.99
N ILE A 398 10.08 4.87 -1.96
CA ILE A 398 9.31 5.88 -1.21
C ILE A 398 7.85 5.89 -1.67
N ILE A 399 7.58 5.90 -2.98
CA ILE A 399 6.22 5.78 -3.54
C ILE A 399 5.53 4.54 -3.00
N THR A 400 6.19 3.40 -3.01
CA THR A 400 5.65 2.12 -2.54
C THR A 400 5.32 2.16 -1.05
N TRP A 401 6.19 2.72 -0.21
CA TRP A 401 5.93 2.84 1.22
C TRP A 401 4.74 3.76 1.52
N LEU A 402 4.69 4.91 0.87
CA LEU A 402 3.55 5.84 0.99
C LEU A 402 2.24 5.19 0.52
N ARG A 403 2.27 4.41 -0.56
CA ARG A 403 1.09 3.66 -1.04
C ARG A 403 0.67 2.52 -0.10
N ASN A 404 1.58 2.01 0.73
CA ASN A 404 1.31 1.02 1.77
C ASN A 404 1.03 1.65 3.15
N GLY A 405 0.61 2.91 3.20
CA GLY A 405 0.08 3.56 4.39
C GLY A 405 1.12 4.27 5.26
N SER A 406 2.40 4.39 4.83
CA SER A 406 3.37 5.15 5.61
C SER A 406 2.99 6.62 5.70
N GLU A 407 2.98 7.16 6.93
CA GLU A 407 2.75 8.58 7.21
C GLU A 407 4.06 9.39 7.15
N SER A 408 5.19 8.71 7.16
CA SER A 408 6.51 9.35 7.20
C SER A 408 7.55 8.59 6.39
N TYR A 409 8.62 9.30 6.03
CA TYR A 409 9.85 8.69 5.54
C TYR A 409 11.05 9.46 6.10
N ASN A 410 12.05 8.73 6.59
CA ASN A 410 13.28 9.28 7.12
C ASN A 410 14.51 8.63 6.49
N SER A 411 15.37 9.43 5.87
CA SER A 411 16.60 8.97 5.24
C SER A 411 17.71 8.73 6.28
N TRP A 412 18.54 7.76 6.04
CA TRP A 412 19.78 7.44 6.78
C TRP A 412 20.97 7.57 5.84
N VAL A 413 22.01 8.42 6.05
CA VAL A 413 22.19 9.50 7.06
C VAL A 413 22.34 10.85 6.34
N THR A 414 22.42 11.96 7.10
CA THR A 414 22.46 13.30 6.49
C THR A 414 23.83 13.62 5.86
N MET A 415 24.91 13.48 6.60
CA MET A 415 26.25 13.92 6.15
C MET A 415 27.38 13.07 6.75
N LEU A 416 28.29 12.62 5.90
CA LEU A 416 29.65 12.19 6.27
C LEU A 416 30.67 13.06 5.55
N ASP A 417 31.94 12.95 5.95
CA ASP A 417 33.02 13.61 5.23
C ASP A 417 33.54 12.77 4.04
N SER A 418 34.34 13.36 3.17
CA SER A 418 34.89 12.72 1.97
C SER A 418 35.90 11.60 2.27
N ASN A 419 36.34 11.43 3.52
CA ASN A 419 37.13 10.27 3.96
C ASN A 419 36.24 9.11 4.43
N VAL A 420 34.93 9.33 4.58
CA VAL A 420 33.97 8.34 5.10
C VAL A 420 34.36 7.82 6.49
N GLY A 421 34.86 8.71 7.36
CA GLY A 421 35.62 8.34 8.57
C GLY A 421 34.90 8.50 9.91
N THR A 422 33.74 9.14 9.93
CA THR A 422 33.03 9.48 11.18
C THR A 422 31.94 8.49 11.55
N HIS A 423 32.22 7.15 11.47
CA HIS A 423 31.27 6.12 11.84
C HIS A 423 31.99 4.86 12.35
N HIS A 424 31.27 4.00 13.06
CA HIS A 424 31.72 2.70 13.52
C HIS A 424 30.98 1.55 12.79
N TRP A 425 30.20 1.85 11.74
CA TRP A 425 29.59 0.82 10.90
C TRP A 425 30.67 -0.11 10.33
N VAL A 426 30.42 -1.42 10.42
CA VAL A 426 31.41 -2.44 10.06
C VAL A 426 31.62 -2.65 8.56
N GLY A 427 30.76 -2.05 7.74
CA GLY A 427 30.80 -2.10 6.27
C GLY A 427 31.15 -0.75 5.66
N THR A 428 31.00 -0.66 4.34
CA THR A 428 31.03 0.63 3.63
C THR A 428 29.66 1.27 3.80
N PRO A 429 29.56 2.50 4.36
CA PRO A 429 28.26 3.17 4.51
C PRO A 429 27.67 3.50 3.16
N ASP A 430 26.35 3.50 3.12
CA ASP A 430 25.61 3.98 1.95
C ASP A 430 25.91 5.46 1.69
N PRO A 431 25.85 5.95 0.44
CA PRO A 431 26.01 7.35 0.15
C PRO A 431 25.02 8.20 0.94
N THR A 432 25.56 9.25 1.58
CA THR A 432 24.77 10.21 2.35
C THR A 432 24.11 11.25 1.44
N LEU A 433 23.19 12.03 1.98
CA LEU A 433 22.58 13.15 1.24
C LEU A 433 23.61 14.23 0.89
N PHE A 434 24.53 14.50 1.83
CA PHE A 434 25.58 15.48 1.65
C PHE A 434 26.94 14.88 2.02
N VAL A 435 27.99 15.37 1.37
CA VAL A 435 29.38 15.02 1.68
C VAL A 435 30.14 16.30 2.02
N GLN A 436 30.80 16.33 3.20
CA GLN A 436 31.69 17.44 3.60
C GLN A 436 33.09 17.18 3.08
N ASP A 437 33.76 18.19 2.55
CA ASP A 437 35.18 18.09 2.18
C ASP A 437 36.06 17.93 3.43
N ALA A 438 36.67 16.79 3.63
CA ALA A 438 37.53 16.52 4.79
C ALA A 438 38.76 17.41 4.85
N ASN A 439 39.21 17.96 3.70
CA ASN A 439 40.36 18.88 3.64
C ASN A 439 39.96 20.35 3.81
N ASN A 440 38.71 20.67 3.56
CA ASN A 440 38.12 21.98 3.75
C ASN A 440 36.70 21.88 4.29
N PRO A 441 36.49 21.71 5.59
CA PRO A 441 35.19 21.51 6.20
C PRO A 441 34.16 22.62 5.96
N GLN A 442 34.59 23.77 5.44
CA GLN A 442 33.68 24.88 5.05
C GLN A 442 32.96 24.57 3.72
N ARG A 443 33.41 23.56 2.98
CA ARG A 443 32.88 23.15 1.71
C ARG A 443 32.14 21.82 1.85
N TYR A 444 31.00 21.72 1.19
CA TYR A 444 30.25 20.49 1.08
C TYR A 444 29.50 20.45 -0.27
N TRP A 445 29.10 19.29 -0.70
CA TRP A 445 28.28 19.11 -1.89
C TRP A 445 27.11 18.16 -1.65
N ALA A 446 26.09 18.30 -2.48
CA ALA A 446 24.90 17.43 -2.48
C ALA A 446 25.11 16.24 -3.40
N THR A 447 24.62 15.07 -3.01
CA THR A 447 24.50 13.92 -3.91
C THR A 447 23.20 14.04 -4.75
N PRO A 448 23.01 13.24 -5.81
CA PRO A 448 21.76 13.22 -6.56
C PRO A 448 20.54 12.93 -5.69
N GLU A 449 20.70 12.17 -4.62
CA GLU A 449 19.67 11.78 -3.66
C GLU A 449 19.01 12.98 -2.97
N VAL A 450 19.75 14.06 -2.76
CA VAL A 450 19.20 15.34 -2.24
C VAL A 450 18.09 15.86 -3.15
N TYR A 451 18.30 15.84 -4.47
CA TYR A 451 17.34 16.37 -5.44
C TYR A 451 16.15 15.41 -5.63
N ILE A 452 16.40 14.07 -5.62
CA ILE A 452 15.37 13.06 -5.70
C ILE A 452 14.48 13.11 -4.46
N MET A 453 15.06 13.17 -3.28
CA MET A 453 14.31 13.27 -2.03
C MET A 453 13.52 14.58 -1.92
N SER A 454 14.07 15.67 -2.46
CA SER A 454 13.38 16.98 -2.50
C SER A 454 12.10 16.95 -3.32
N GLN A 455 11.93 16.01 -4.28
CA GLN A 455 10.66 15.83 -5.00
C GLN A 455 9.52 15.40 -4.05
N PHE A 456 9.85 14.82 -2.91
CA PHE A 456 8.90 14.46 -1.86
C PHE A 456 8.86 15.53 -0.76
N THR A 457 9.97 15.80 -0.09
CA THR A 457 10.03 16.61 1.13
C THR A 457 9.62 18.06 0.92
N LYS A 458 9.96 18.62 -0.24
CA LYS A 458 9.67 20.03 -0.58
C LYS A 458 8.19 20.24 -0.92
N TYR A 459 7.57 19.30 -1.58
CA TYR A 459 6.25 19.47 -2.17
C TYR A 459 5.14 18.78 -1.38
N VAL A 460 5.42 17.68 -0.68
CA VAL A 460 4.45 16.99 0.17
C VAL A 460 4.65 17.41 1.61
N LYS A 461 3.77 18.30 2.09
CA LYS A 461 3.89 18.90 3.42
C LYS A 461 3.17 18.08 4.50
N PRO A 462 3.57 18.24 5.79
CA PRO A 462 2.79 17.70 6.90
C PRO A 462 1.32 18.11 6.79
N GLY A 463 0.42 17.15 7.02
CA GLY A 463 -1.03 17.36 6.91
C GLY A 463 -1.62 17.08 5.53
N TYR A 464 -0.81 16.95 4.48
CA TYR A 464 -1.31 16.53 3.16
C TYR A 464 -1.85 15.10 3.26
N VAL A 465 -2.95 14.83 2.56
CA VAL A 465 -3.64 13.55 2.59
C VAL A 465 -3.38 12.78 1.30
N ARG A 466 -2.92 11.52 1.42
CA ARG A 466 -2.77 10.66 0.25
C ARG A 466 -4.13 10.37 -0.37
N ILE A 467 -4.23 10.55 -1.68
CA ILE A 467 -5.42 10.25 -2.48
C ILE A 467 -5.18 9.05 -3.41
N ASP A 468 -6.26 8.48 -3.94
CA ASP A 468 -6.16 7.28 -4.76
C ASP A 468 -5.68 7.57 -6.18
N THR A 469 -4.77 6.72 -6.65
CA THR A 469 -4.32 6.68 -8.04
C THR A 469 -4.08 5.23 -8.45
N ASN A 470 -4.28 4.90 -9.75
CA ASN A 470 -3.67 3.68 -10.27
C ASN A 470 -2.15 3.87 -10.32
N ASN A 471 -1.39 2.77 -10.20
CA ASN A 471 0.07 2.84 -10.09
C ASN A 471 0.80 3.09 -11.41
N GLY A 472 0.10 3.45 -12.48
CA GLY A 472 0.67 3.57 -13.81
C GLY A 472 1.18 2.22 -14.34
N SER A 473 2.19 2.23 -15.18
CA SER A 473 2.88 1.01 -15.59
C SER A 473 3.92 0.62 -14.53
N SER A 474 3.72 -0.51 -13.86
CA SER A 474 4.62 -0.99 -12.80
C SER A 474 6.05 -1.25 -13.26
N SER A 475 6.26 -1.46 -14.56
CA SER A 475 7.57 -1.71 -15.15
C SER A 475 8.34 -0.43 -15.51
N THR A 476 7.65 0.68 -15.72
CA THR A 476 8.25 1.93 -16.23
C THR A 476 7.93 3.15 -15.39
N VAL A 477 6.65 3.44 -15.15
CA VAL A 477 6.17 4.66 -14.49
C VAL A 477 5.34 4.28 -13.27
N THR A 478 5.74 4.74 -12.08
CA THR A 478 4.97 4.59 -10.84
C THR A 478 4.72 5.95 -10.22
N ASN A 479 3.69 6.07 -9.38
CA ASN A 479 3.27 7.35 -8.83
C ASN A 479 2.65 7.24 -7.44
N VAL A 480 2.56 8.37 -6.75
CA VAL A 480 1.72 8.60 -5.59
C VAL A 480 1.21 10.03 -5.61
N ALA A 481 -0.03 10.26 -5.19
CA ALA A 481 -0.63 11.60 -5.17
C ALA A 481 -1.17 11.96 -3.79
N PHE A 482 -1.13 13.25 -3.52
CA PHE A 482 -1.59 13.88 -2.29
C PHE A 482 -2.48 15.08 -2.60
N LYS A 483 -3.39 15.38 -1.69
CA LYS A 483 -4.20 16.59 -1.71
C LYS A 483 -3.87 17.45 -0.49
N ASP A 484 -3.64 18.72 -0.73
CA ASP A 484 -3.60 19.73 0.31
C ASP A 484 -5.04 19.95 0.80
N PRO A 485 -5.38 19.65 2.06
CA PRO A 485 -6.74 19.80 2.56
C PRO A 485 -7.18 21.28 2.70
N GLU A 486 -6.22 22.23 2.75
CA GLU A 486 -6.52 23.65 2.92
C GLU A 486 -6.78 24.33 1.57
N THR A 487 -5.97 24.01 0.54
CA THR A 487 -6.04 24.69 -0.76
C THR A 487 -6.71 23.87 -1.84
N GLY A 488 -6.87 22.56 -1.64
CA GLY A 488 -7.35 21.63 -2.66
C GLY A 488 -6.33 21.29 -3.76
N LYS A 489 -5.11 21.82 -3.67
CA LYS A 489 -4.05 21.51 -4.63
C LYS A 489 -3.66 20.03 -4.57
N ILE A 490 -3.41 19.48 -5.75
CA ILE A 490 -2.91 18.11 -5.91
C ILE A 490 -1.41 18.14 -6.15
N VAL A 491 -0.71 17.26 -5.48
CA VAL A 491 0.73 17.02 -5.64
C VAL A 491 0.93 15.55 -5.98
N MET A 492 1.43 15.27 -7.18
CA MET A 492 1.70 13.90 -7.63
C MET A 492 3.17 13.73 -7.98
N ILE A 493 3.81 12.76 -7.38
CA ILE A 493 5.18 12.37 -7.70
C ILE A 493 5.14 11.15 -8.62
N VAL A 494 5.90 11.24 -9.72
CA VAL A 494 6.03 10.17 -10.72
C VAL A 494 7.50 9.85 -10.93
N THR A 495 7.85 8.57 -11.01
CA THR A 495 9.21 8.13 -11.35
C THR A 495 9.23 7.31 -12.63
N ASN A 496 10.20 7.57 -13.50
CA ASN A 496 10.49 6.77 -14.67
C ASN A 496 11.78 5.97 -14.47
N ARG A 497 11.61 4.66 -14.24
CA ARG A 497 12.73 3.71 -14.02
C ARG A 497 13.25 3.05 -15.30
N SER A 498 12.65 3.37 -16.44
CA SER A 498 13.07 2.79 -17.72
C SER A 498 14.26 3.53 -18.33
N GLY A 499 14.92 2.90 -19.30
CA GLY A 499 15.99 3.52 -20.07
C GLY A 499 15.51 4.40 -21.22
N SER A 500 14.22 4.75 -21.29
CA SER A 500 13.64 5.60 -22.34
C SER A 500 12.63 6.57 -21.77
N ASP A 501 12.40 7.68 -22.50
CA ASP A 501 11.38 8.65 -22.13
C ASP A 501 10.00 7.99 -22.15
N GLN A 502 9.20 8.26 -21.11
CA GLN A 502 7.87 7.71 -20.96
C GLN A 502 6.82 8.80 -21.13
N LYS A 503 5.89 8.53 -22.04
CA LYS A 503 4.68 9.35 -22.23
C LYS A 503 3.57 8.79 -21.36
N PHE A 504 2.86 9.65 -20.67
CA PHE A 504 1.69 9.26 -19.90
C PHE A 504 0.66 10.38 -19.86
N LYS A 505 -0.57 9.99 -19.57
CA LYS A 505 -1.72 10.87 -19.38
C LYS A 505 -2.12 10.85 -17.92
N VAL A 506 -2.44 11.99 -17.36
CA VAL A 506 -3.05 12.11 -16.03
C VAL A 506 -4.48 12.59 -16.21
N MET A 507 -5.42 11.91 -15.55
CA MET A 507 -6.84 12.22 -15.59
C MET A 507 -7.36 12.37 -14.17
N MET A 508 -8.10 13.46 -13.92
CA MET A 508 -8.73 13.73 -12.62
C MET A 508 -9.94 14.65 -12.80
N ASN A 509 -11.07 14.28 -12.20
CA ASN A 509 -12.27 15.13 -12.10
C ASN A 509 -12.65 15.82 -13.42
N GLY A 510 -12.48 15.13 -14.55
CA GLY A 510 -12.79 15.67 -15.83
C GLY A 510 -11.76 16.53 -16.49
N THR A 511 -10.64 16.69 -15.91
CA THR A 511 -9.49 17.25 -16.61
C THR A 511 -8.46 16.19 -16.91
N GLN A 512 -7.63 16.47 -17.91
CA GLN A 512 -6.49 15.65 -18.25
C GLN A 512 -5.32 16.51 -18.70
N PHE A 513 -4.14 15.98 -18.51
CA PHE A 513 -2.93 16.51 -19.14
C PHE A 513 -2.02 15.37 -19.55
N ASN A 514 -1.23 15.61 -20.60
CA ASN A 514 -0.21 14.69 -21.07
C ASN A 514 1.15 15.15 -20.57
N ALA A 515 2.02 14.20 -20.26
CA ALA A 515 3.38 14.47 -19.82
C ALA A 515 4.38 13.54 -20.49
N VAL A 516 5.62 14.01 -20.61
CA VAL A 516 6.79 13.20 -20.95
C VAL A 516 7.76 13.28 -19.79
N LEU A 517 8.09 12.13 -19.19
CA LEU A 517 9.12 12.05 -18.15
C LEU A 517 10.36 11.39 -18.74
N PRO A 518 11.49 12.10 -18.83
CA PRO A 518 12.72 11.54 -19.36
C PRO A 518 13.19 10.29 -18.63
N ALA A 519 13.96 9.46 -19.31
CA ALA A 519 14.59 8.27 -18.72
C ALA A 519 15.36 8.61 -17.44
N GLY A 520 15.21 7.79 -16.41
CA GLY A 520 15.96 7.95 -15.15
C GLY A 520 15.59 9.22 -14.36
N ASN A 521 14.39 9.79 -14.55
CA ASN A 521 13.97 10.99 -13.83
C ASN A 521 12.80 10.73 -12.87
N VAL A 522 12.72 11.60 -11.86
CA VAL A 522 11.60 11.73 -10.93
C VAL A 522 11.02 13.13 -11.10
N ALA A 523 9.71 13.25 -11.16
CA ALA A 523 9.05 14.54 -11.28
C ALA A 523 7.87 14.67 -10.33
N THR A 524 7.67 15.90 -9.85
CA THR A 524 6.50 16.32 -9.08
C THR A 524 5.64 17.22 -9.97
N TYR A 525 4.36 16.88 -10.08
CA TYR A 525 3.32 17.62 -10.78
C TYR A 525 2.38 18.23 -9.76
N ILE A 526 2.08 19.53 -9.90
CA ILE A 526 1.23 20.27 -8.98
C ILE A 526 0.17 21.02 -9.79
N TRP A 527 -1.11 20.84 -9.43
CA TRP A 527 -2.22 21.53 -10.08
C TRP A 527 -3.37 21.77 -9.11
N ASP A 528 -4.30 22.63 -9.53
CA ASP A 528 -5.54 22.86 -8.79
C ASP A 528 -6.53 21.71 -9.04
N GLY A 529 -6.93 21.03 -7.99
CA GLY A 529 -7.86 19.88 -8.04
C GLY A 529 -9.33 20.27 -8.29
N SER A 530 -9.67 21.54 -8.35
CA SER A 530 -11.06 22.03 -8.44
C SER A 530 -11.70 21.98 -9.84
N ILE A 531 -11.04 21.37 -10.84
CA ILE A 531 -11.39 21.55 -12.24
C ILE A 531 -12.03 20.28 -12.87
N ALA A 532 -13.18 20.50 -13.50
CA ALA A 532 -14.06 19.83 -14.49
C ALA A 532 -13.83 18.39 -15.03
N GLU A 533 -14.82 17.77 -15.40
CA GLU A 533 -15.41 16.48 -15.85
C GLU A 533 -14.61 15.49 -16.73
N VAL A 534 -14.48 14.19 -16.35
CA VAL A 534 -13.96 13.03 -17.15
C VAL A 534 -15.09 12.26 -17.84
N LYS A 535 -14.91 11.80 -19.06
CA LYS A 535 -15.87 10.99 -19.80
C LYS A 535 -15.46 9.51 -19.79
N GLY A 536 -16.28 8.66 -19.19
CA GLY A 536 -16.16 7.21 -19.29
C GLY A 536 -17.02 6.63 -20.41
N ASN A 537 -16.76 5.36 -20.75
CA ASN A 537 -17.64 4.58 -21.62
C ASN A 537 -18.95 4.32 -20.87
N GLU A 538 -20.08 4.60 -21.49
CA GLU A 538 -21.39 4.47 -20.84
C GLU A 538 -21.72 3.01 -20.48
N ILE A 539 -22.17 2.81 -19.23
CA ILE A 539 -22.67 1.54 -18.72
C ILE A 539 -24.15 1.73 -18.30
N PRO A 540 -25.08 0.86 -18.79
CA PRO A 540 -24.88 -0.33 -19.62
C PRO A 540 -24.37 -0.03 -21.03
N GLY A 541 -23.55 -0.93 -21.59
CA GLY A 541 -22.92 -0.75 -22.89
C GLY A 541 -21.84 -1.78 -23.19
N VAL A 542 -21.02 -1.52 -24.20
CA VAL A 542 -19.96 -2.44 -24.63
C VAL A 542 -18.61 -1.75 -24.52
N LEU A 543 -17.67 -2.38 -23.81
CA LEU A 543 -16.27 -1.99 -23.74
C LEU A 543 -15.44 -2.83 -24.72
N LYS A 544 -14.87 -2.20 -25.71
CA LYS A 544 -13.94 -2.84 -26.66
C LYS A 544 -12.52 -2.83 -26.11
N ALA A 545 -11.65 -3.69 -26.62
CA ALA A 545 -10.24 -3.67 -26.28
C ALA A 545 -9.58 -2.31 -26.59
N THR A 546 -10.04 -1.63 -27.65
CA THR A 546 -9.59 -0.28 -28.05
C THR A 546 -10.01 0.83 -27.08
N ASP A 547 -10.99 0.59 -26.20
CA ASP A 547 -11.47 1.56 -25.22
C ASP A 547 -10.65 1.51 -23.92
N ALA A 548 -9.73 0.55 -23.81
CA ALA A 548 -8.83 0.45 -22.66
C ALA A 548 -7.90 1.67 -22.59
N VAL A 549 -7.87 2.33 -21.45
CA VAL A 549 -7.04 3.53 -21.21
C VAL A 549 -5.61 3.16 -20.82
N ASN A 550 -5.40 1.96 -20.29
CA ASN A 550 -4.09 1.40 -19.96
C ASN A 550 -4.15 -0.13 -19.90
N TYR A 551 -3.05 -0.82 -20.18
CA TYR A 551 -2.97 -2.27 -20.07
C TYR A 551 -1.51 -2.76 -20.02
N ASP A 552 -1.30 -3.94 -19.45
CA ASP A 552 0.02 -4.60 -19.38
C ASP A 552 -0.11 -6.10 -19.61
N LYS A 553 0.93 -6.71 -20.22
CA LYS A 553 1.06 -8.14 -20.51
C LYS A 553 -0.02 -8.73 -21.42
N LEU A 554 -0.62 -7.89 -22.26
CA LEU A 554 -1.54 -8.28 -23.33
C LEU A 554 -1.45 -7.28 -24.47
N LYS A 555 -2.07 -7.56 -25.60
CA LYS A 555 -2.10 -6.66 -26.78
C LYS A 555 -3.51 -6.58 -27.34
N VAL A 556 -3.90 -5.38 -27.77
CA VAL A 556 -5.07 -5.21 -28.63
C VAL A 556 -4.80 -5.89 -29.98
N LYS A 557 -5.73 -6.73 -30.44
CA LYS A 557 -5.66 -7.38 -31.75
C LYS A 557 -5.71 -6.33 -32.87
N ASP A 558 -5.06 -6.62 -33.99
CA ASP A 558 -4.94 -5.65 -35.12
C ASP A 558 -6.31 -5.25 -35.70
N ASP A 559 -7.33 -6.12 -35.61
CA ASP A 559 -8.70 -5.85 -36.03
C ASP A 559 -9.56 -5.16 -34.94
N GLY A 560 -8.98 -4.91 -33.75
CA GLY A 560 -9.68 -4.31 -32.61
C GLY A 560 -10.71 -5.20 -31.93
N SER A 561 -10.82 -6.47 -32.32
CA SER A 561 -11.88 -7.38 -31.84
C SER A 561 -11.74 -7.79 -30.38
N GLY A 562 -10.56 -7.67 -29.80
CA GLY A 562 -10.28 -8.07 -28.42
C GLY A 562 -8.80 -7.95 -28.04
N PHE A 563 -8.45 -8.58 -26.92
CA PHE A 563 -7.08 -8.75 -26.46
C PHE A 563 -6.54 -10.13 -26.84
N GLY A 564 -5.29 -10.17 -27.26
CA GLY A 564 -4.49 -11.38 -27.47
C GLY A 564 -3.12 -11.28 -26.84
N ASN A 565 -2.29 -12.31 -27.00
CA ASN A 565 -0.98 -12.40 -26.34
C ASN A 565 -1.05 -12.20 -24.81
N VAL A 566 -2.09 -12.68 -24.19
CA VAL A 566 -2.31 -12.55 -22.75
C VAL A 566 -1.31 -13.43 -21.99
N GLN A 567 -0.53 -12.81 -21.13
CA GLN A 567 0.44 -13.46 -20.25
C GLN A 567 -0.09 -13.54 -18.81
N ASP A 568 0.54 -14.34 -17.95
CA ASP A 568 0.19 -14.44 -16.53
C ASP A 568 0.25 -13.09 -15.84
N GLY A 569 -0.84 -12.74 -15.15
CA GLY A 569 -1.00 -11.46 -14.45
C GLY A 569 -1.28 -10.27 -15.37
N ALA A 570 -1.78 -10.51 -16.58
CA ALA A 570 -2.20 -9.45 -17.50
C ALA A 570 -3.40 -8.67 -16.95
N TRP A 571 -3.52 -7.41 -17.36
CA TRP A 571 -4.64 -6.56 -16.98
C TRP A 571 -4.89 -5.44 -18.00
N ALA A 572 -6.13 -4.93 -17.99
CA ALA A 572 -6.52 -3.74 -18.77
C ALA A 572 -7.45 -2.86 -17.95
N ASP A 573 -7.20 -1.55 -17.95
CA ASP A 573 -8.00 -0.53 -17.29
C ASP A 573 -8.93 0.15 -18.29
N TYR A 574 -10.17 0.36 -17.87
CA TYR A 574 -11.19 1.11 -18.57
C TYR A 574 -11.71 2.24 -17.69
N LEU A 575 -12.04 3.36 -18.30
CA LEU A 575 -12.83 4.38 -17.66
C LEU A 575 -14.29 4.16 -18.06
N ILE A 576 -15.15 3.88 -17.07
CA ILE A 576 -16.59 3.63 -17.27
C ILE A 576 -17.40 4.75 -16.62
N ASP A 577 -18.53 5.09 -17.25
CA ASP A 577 -19.53 6.03 -16.73
C ASP A 577 -20.84 5.27 -16.51
N VAL A 578 -21.09 4.88 -15.27
CA VAL A 578 -22.25 4.10 -14.87
C VAL A 578 -23.43 5.02 -14.64
N LYS A 579 -24.45 4.93 -15.48
CA LYS A 579 -25.61 5.85 -15.43
C LYS A 579 -26.50 5.65 -14.20
N GLU A 580 -26.54 4.44 -13.67
CA GLU A 580 -27.38 4.08 -12.53
C GLU A 580 -26.66 3.05 -11.65
N ALA A 581 -26.59 3.28 -10.34
CA ALA A 581 -26.02 2.31 -9.41
C ALA A 581 -26.83 1.01 -9.40
N GLY A 582 -26.18 -0.13 -9.20
CA GLY A 582 -26.84 -1.42 -9.07
C GLY A 582 -25.99 -2.59 -9.56
N LEU A 583 -26.64 -3.73 -9.77
CA LEU A 583 -26.02 -4.95 -10.30
C LEU A 583 -26.02 -4.94 -11.84
N TYR A 584 -24.90 -5.40 -12.40
CA TYR A 584 -24.71 -5.56 -13.84
C TYR A 584 -24.16 -6.94 -14.16
N ASN A 585 -24.70 -7.57 -15.21
CA ASN A 585 -24.15 -8.75 -15.81
C ASN A 585 -23.16 -8.34 -16.90
N VAL A 586 -21.93 -8.85 -16.83
CA VAL A 586 -20.86 -8.59 -17.79
C VAL A 586 -20.61 -9.85 -18.58
N SER A 587 -21.04 -9.86 -19.83
CA SER A 587 -20.80 -10.95 -20.78
C SER A 587 -19.44 -10.78 -21.45
N ILE A 588 -18.60 -11.82 -21.44
CA ILE A 588 -17.20 -11.79 -21.89
C ILE A 588 -16.94 -12.95 -22.87
N PRO A 589 -16.84 -12.66 -24.18
CA PRO A 589 -16.32 -13.60 -25.16
C PRO A 589 -14.87 -13.95 -24.89
N HIS A 590 -14.52 -15.22 -24.99
CA HIS A 590 -13.14 -15.65 -24.79
C HIS A 590 -12.77 -16.84 -25.71
N ALA A 591 -11.47 -17.03 -25.91
CA ALA A 591 -10.89 -18.22 -26.53
C ALA A 591 -9.64 -18.66 -25.76
N ILE A 592 -9.44 -19.97 -25.63
CA ILE A 592 -8.24 -20.54 -25.03
C ILE A 592 -7.60 -21.46 -26.06
N GLY A 593 -6.47 -20.99 -26.60
CA GLY A 593 -5.78 -21.69 -27.66
C GLY A 593 -5.05 -22.95 -27.21
N PRO A 594 -4.56 -23.76 -28.17
CA PRO A 594 -3.74 -24.91 -27.84
C PRO A 594 -2.42 -24.47 -27.21
N THR A 595 -2.13 -24.90 -26.00
CA THR A 595 -0.77 -24.84 -25.48
C THR A 595 0.13 -25.71 -26.36
N SER A 596 1.34 -25.25 -26.66
CA SER A 596 2.32 -25.97 -27.50
C SER A 596 2.82 -27.22 -26.77
N GLY A 597 2.05 -28.35 -26.89
CA GLY A 597 2.42 -29.66 -26.33
C GLY A 597 1.37 -30.76 -26.61
N PRO A 598 1.77 -32.03 -26.76
CA PRO A 598 0.87 -33.07 -27.25
C PRO A 598 -0.17 -33.61 -26.27
N SER A 599 -0.38 -33.02 -25.11
CA SER A 599 -1.45 -33.48 -24.20
C SER A 599 -1.70 -32.43 -23.13
N VAL A 600 -2.61 -31.52 -23.34
CA VAL A 600 -3.22 -30.78 -22.23
C VAL A 600 -4.62 -31.36 -22.06
N ASP A 601 -4.82 -32.02 -20.94
CA ASP A 601 -6.12 -32.49 -20.50
C ASP A 601 -7.02 -31.28 -20.35
N SER A 602 -8.08 -31.20 -21.14
CA SER A 602 -9.00 -30.06 -21.22
C SER A 602 -9.67 -29.69 -19.88
N ASN A 603 -9.55 -30.53 -18.87
CA ASN A 603 -10.17 -30.39 -17.56
C ASN A 603 -9.29 -29.74 -16.46
N THR A 604 -8.02 -29.41 -16.72
CA THR A 604 -7.12 -28.93 -15.67
C THR A 604 -6.67 -27.47 -15.80
N ASP A 605 -7.02 -26.79 -16.89
CA ASP A 605 -6.51 -25.45 -17.17
C ASP A 605 -7.59 -24.36 -16.96
N ASN A 606 -8.09 -24.27 -15.73
CA ASN A 606 -9.05 -23.24 -15.34
C ASN A 606 -8.39 -21.85 -15.34
N LYS A 607 -8.97 -20.92 -16.10
CA LYS A 607 -8.56 -19.53 -16.21
C LYS A 607 -9.51 -18.62 -15.43
N GLN A 608 -8.96 -17.70 -14.65
CA GLN A 608 -9.75 -16.72 -13.91
C GLN A 608 -9.87 -15.41 -14.68
N ILE A 609 -11.07 -14.85 -14.69
CA ILE A 609 -11.35 -13.50 -15.14
C ILE A 609 -11.88 -12.73 -13.93
N VAL A 610 -11.16 -11.66 -13.53
CA VAL A 610 -11.48 -10.87 -12.34
C VAL A 610 -11.76 -9.43 -12.77
N LEU A 611 -12.86 -8.87 -12.32
CA LEU A 611 -13.20 -7.46 -12.50
C LEU A 611 -13.01 -6.72 -11.18
N LYS A 612 -12.31 -5.59 -11.26
CA LYS A 612 -12.05 -4.72 -10.10
C LYS A 612 -12.51 -3.31 -10.41
N VAL A 613 -13.05 -2.63 -9.42
CA VAL A 613 -13.31 -1.18 -9.46
C VAL A 613 -12.43 -0.52 -8.41
N ASP A 614 -11.63 0.47 -8.83
CA ASP A 614 -10.70 1.19 -7.96
C ASP A 614 -9.81 0.25 -7.12
N ASN A 615 -9.28 -0.80 -7.75
CA ASN A 615 -8.46 -1.88 -7.19
C ASN A 615 -9.21 -2.86 -6.25
N GLN A 616 -10.50 -2.68 -5.99
CA GLN A 616 -11.29 -3.64 -5.22
C GLN A 616 -11.98 -4.62 -6.17
N GLU A 617 -11.91 -5.91 -5.88
CA GLU A 617 -12.62 -6.92 -6.64
C GLU A 617 -14.13 -6.73 -6.48
N VAL A 618 -14.82 -6.64 -7.61
CA VAL A 618 -16.29 -6.50 -7.68
C VAL A 618 -16.96 -7.72 -8.29
N GLY A 619 -16.21 -8.61 -8.91
CA GLY A 619 -16.71 -9.86 -9.46
C GLY A 619 -15.62 -10.70 -10.11
N ARG A 620 -15.86 -12.00 -10.18
CA ARG A 620 -14.98 -12.97 -10.87
C ARG A 620 -15.76 -14.12 -11.48
N THR A 621 -15.14 -14.77 -12.44
CA THR A 621 -15.57 -16.06 -12.97
C THR A 621 -14.36 -16.94 -13.25
N VAL A 622 -14.60 -18.23 -13.39
CA VAL A 622 -13.61 -19.20 -13.84
C VAL A 622 -14.11 -19.84 -15.13
N THR A 623 -13.25 -19.98 -16.10
CA THR A 623 -13.55 -20.61 -17.39
C THR A 623 -12.47 -21.61 -17.77
N LYS A 624 -12.82 -22.49 -18.69
CA LYS A 624 -11.94 -23.53 -19.25
C LYS A 624 -11.98 -23.48 -20.78
N ARG A 625 -11.11 -24.26 -21.42
CA ARG A 625 -11.17 -24.48 -22.86
C ARG A 625 -12.40 -25.34 -23.19
N PHE A 626 -13.18 -24.90 -24.18
CA PHE A 626 -14.32 -25.66 -24.73
C PHE A 626 -13.98 -26.17 -26.12
N ASP A 627 -13.75 -27.48 -26.26
CA ASP A 627 -13.25 -28.10 -27.49
C ASP A 627 -14.14 -27.91 -28.72
N THR A 628 -15.39 -27.56 -28.54
CA THR A 628 -16.37 -27.36 -29.60
C THR A 628 -16.30 -25.98 -30.25
N TRP A 629 -15.79 -24.92 -29.55
CA TRP A 629 -15.86 -23.56 -30.06
C TRP A 629 -14.78 -22.58 -29.58
N SER A 630 -14.13 -22.77 -28.44
CA SER A 630 -13.16 -21.82 -27.89
C SER A 630 -11.72 -22.36 -27.92
N LYS A 631 -11.41 -23.28 -28.79
CA LYS A 631 -10.15 -24.04 -28.82
C LYS A 631 -9.02 -23.40 -29.63
N ASP A 632 -9.29 -22.35 -30.37
CA ASP A 632 -8.34 -21.60 -31.19
C ASP A 632 -8.35 -20.12 -30.80
N TRP A 633 -7.23 -19.44 -30.92
CA TRP A 633 -7.02 -18.03 -30.52
C TRP A 633 -8.01 -17.01 -31.13
N ASN A 634 -8.68 -17.36 -32.21
CA ASN A 634 -9.67 -16.51 -32.88
C ASN A 634 -11.06 -17.11 -32.91
N ALA A 635 -11.28 -18.19 -32.18
CA ALA A 635 -12.52 -18.98 -32.25
C ALA A 635 -13.49 -18.65 -31.10
N TRP A 636 -13.60 -17.39 -30.71
CA TRP A 636 -14.66 -17.04 -29.76
C TRP A 636 -16.04 -16.95 -30.45
N SER A 637 -17.03 -17.25 -29.65
CA SER A 637 -18.39 -17.15 -30.05
C SER A 637 -19.00 -15.79 -29.74
N THR A 638 -19.89 -15.29 -30.55
CA THR A 638 -20.72 -14.12 -30.25
C THR A 638 -21.97 -14.47 -29.42
N THR A 639 -22.29 -15.77 -29.29
CA THR A 639 -23.48 -16.26 -28.61
C THR A 639 -23.20 -17.13 -27.40
N ARG A 640 -21.93 -17.42 -27.07
CA ARG A 640 -21.48 -18.27 -25.97
C ARG A 640 -20.41 -17.56 -25.19
N ASN A 641 -20.75 -17.02 -24.03
CA ASN A 641 -19.89 -16.14 -23.27
C ASN A 641 -19.85 -16.56 -21.81
N VAL A 642 -18.76 -16.33 -21.13
CA VAL A 642 -18.78 -16.32 -19.66
C VAL A 642 -19.43 -15.03 -19.17
N GLN A 643 -20.02 -15.06 -18.01
CA GLN A 643 -20.65 -13.90 -17.39
C GLN A 643 -20.11 -13.66 -16.00
N VAL A 644 -19.90 -12.42 -15.67
CA VAL A 644 -19.52 -11.96 -14.32
C VAL A 644 -20.59 -10.98 -13.85
N GLN A 645 -21.16 -11.20 -12.68
CA GLN A 645 -22.03 -10.19 -12.08
C GLN A 645 -21.20 -9.23 -11.22
N VAL A 646 -21.40 -7.92 -11.40
CA VAL A 646 -20.69 -6.87 -10.69
C VAL A 646 -21.67 -5.86 -10.10
N LYS A 647 -21.37 -5.36 -8.90
CA LYS A 647 -22.06 -4.22 -8.31
C LYS A 647 -21.29 -2.94 -8.60
N LEU A 648 -21.92 -1.99 -9.28
CA LEU A 648 -21.33 -0.71 -9.66
C LEU A 648 -22.09 0.44 -9.03
N ASN A 649 -21.35 1.46 -8.60
CA ASN A 649 -21.93 2.75 -8.19
C ASN A 649 -22.22 3.61 -9.42
N ALA A 650 -23.08 4.60 -9.32
CA ALA A 650 -23.29 5.58 -10.37
C ALA A 650 -22.05 6.48 -10.55
N GLY A 651 -21.84 6.98 -11.78
CA GLY A 651 -20.76 7.90 -12.12
C GLY A 651 -19.54 7.25 -12.74
N VAL A 652 -18.49 8.05 -12.92
CA VAL A 652 -17.25 7.61 -13.56
C VAL A 652 -16.38 6.83 -12.60
N GLN A 653 -15.93 5.64 -13.02
CA GLN A 653 -15.12 4.72 -12.23
C GLN A 653 -14.05 4.08 -13.10
N ARG A 654 -12.94 3.67 -12.50
CA ARG A 654 -11.95 2.83 -13.17
C ARG A 654 -12.31 1.35 -12.98
N LEU A 655 -12.60 0.68 -14.09
CA LEU A 655 -12.75 -0.77 -14.13
C LEU A 655 -11.46 -1.41 -14.61
N THR A 656 -10.94 -2.38 -13.86
CA THR A 656 -9.78 -3.20 -14.26
C THR A 656 -10.25 -4.61 -14.58
N LEU A 657 -10.01 -5.06 -15.81
CA LEU A 657 -10.02 -6.46 -16.20
C LEU A 657 -8.68 -7.06 -15.80
N SER A 658 -8.67 -8.05 -14.93
CA SER A 658 -7.46 -8.73 -14.45
C SER A 658 -7.51 -10.22 -14.82
N LEU A 659 -6.43 -10.70 -15.42
CA LEU A 659 -6.27 -12.06 -15.95
C LEU A 659 -5.07 -12.72 -15.26
N PRO A 660 -5.28 -13.38 -14.11
CA PRO A 660 -4.20 -13.99 -13.34
C PRO A 660 -3.40 -15.05 -14.12
N GLN A 661 -4.08 -15.78 -15.02
CA GLN A 661 -3.46 -16.76 -15.91
C GLN A 661 -3.55 -16.30 -17.36
N GLY A 662 -2.47 -16.48 -18.09
CA GLY A 662 -2.36 -16.18 -19.52
C GLY A 662 -2.95 -17.27 -20.44
N ASP A 663 -2.48 -17.30 -21.69
CA ASP A 663 -2.89 -18.24 -22.73
C ASP A 663 -4.40 -18.22 -23.02
N MET A 664 -4.97 -17.03 -23.06
CA MET A 664 -6.36 -16.80 -23.48
C MET A 664 -6.48 -15.50 -24.29
N ASP A 665 -7.47 -15.44 -25.15
CA ASP A 665 -7.92 -14.21 -25.81
C ASP A 665 -9.25 -13.76 -25.22
N ILE A 666 -9.45 -12.44 -25.12
CA ILE A 666 -10.65 -11.85 -24.52
C ILE A 666 -11.28 -10.90 -25.50
N GLY A 667 -12.59 -11.07 -25.78
CA GLY A 667 -13.37 -10.15 -26.61
C GLY A 667 -13.89 -8.93 -25.83
N ALA A 668 -14.83 -8.22 -26.43
CA ALA A 668 -15.44 -7.03 -25.82
C ALA A 668 -16.32 -7.41 -24.61
N LEU A 669 -16.27 -6.60 -23.55
CA LEU A 669 -17.09 -6.77 -22.36
C LEU A 669 -18.45 -6.10 -22.56
N THR A 670 -19.53 -6.85 -22.49
CA THR A 670 -20.90 -6.30 -22.67
C THR A 670 -21.61 -6.25 -21.32
N PHE A 671 -21.96 -5.04 -20.91
CA PHE A 671 -22.66 -4.77 -19.65
C PHE A 671 -24.17 -4.64 -19.88
N THR A 672 -24.96 -5.40 -19.15
CA THR A 672 -26.41 -5.28 -19.11
C THR A 672 -26.86 -5.10 -17.66
N LYS A 673 -27.92 -4.30 -17.43
CA LYS A 673 -28.46 -4.11 -16.07
C LYS A 673 -29.03 -5.44 -15.58
N ALA A 674 -28.57 -5.92 -14.44
CA ALA A 674 -29.12 -7.09 -13.75
C ALA A 674 -30.26 -6.67 -12.80
N LYS A 675 -31.01 -7.65 -12.33
CA LYS A 675 -31.98 -7.43 -11.25
C LYS A 675 -31.26 -7.22 -9.93
N ASP A 676 -31.56 -6.14 -9.22
CA ASP A 676 -30.91 -5.85 -7.95
C ASP A 676 -31.29 -6.83 -6.84
N VAL A 677 -32.46 -7.45 -6.92
CA VAL A 677 -32.97 -8.42 -5.96
C VAL A 677 -33.72 -9.56 -6.66
N LEU A 678 -33.29 -10.79 -6.41
CA LEU A 678 -33.99 -12.00 -6.82
C LEU A 678 -34.81 -12.50 -5.65
N ASN A 679 -36.12 -12.27 -5.69
CA ASN A 679 -37.01 -12.63 -4.60
C ASN A 679 -37.47 -14.09 -4.66
N VAL A 680 -37.55 -14.72 -3.49
CA VAL A 680 -38.19 -16.04 -3.27
C VAL A 680 -39.38 -15.86 -2.32
N PRO A 681 -40.63 -16.20 -2.75
CA PRO A 681 -40.99 -16.78 -4.03
C PRO A 681 -40.90 -15.78 -5.18
N GLY A 682 -40.59 -16.26 -6.38
CA GLY A 682 -40.45 -15.45 -7.57
C GLY A 682 -39.97 -16.25 -8.79
N TYR A 683 -39.87 -15.55 -9.92
CA TYR A 683 -39.24 -16.05 -11.14
C TYR A 683 -37.82 -15.55 -11.24
N ILE A 684 -36.86 -16.45 -11.41
CA ILE A 684 -35.43 -16.18 -11.56
C ILE A 684 -34.99 -16.72 -12.92
N ASN A 685 -34.44 -15.85 -13.77
CA ASN A 685 -33.88 -16.27 -15.05
C ASN A 685 -32.56 -16.98 -14.83
N ALA A 686 -32.23 -17.98 -15.63
CA ALA A 686 -30.97 -18.71 -15.52
C ALA A 686 -29.74 -17.84 -15.63
N LEU A 687 -29.82 -16.74 -16.38
CA LEU A 687 -28.72 -15.75 -16.55
C LEU A 687 -28.63 -14.70 -15.43
N ASP A 688 -29.55 -14.70 -14.46
CA ASP A 688 -29.50 -13.82 -13.29
C ASP A 688 -28.51 -14.32 -12.20
N TYR A 689 -27.60 -15.24 -12.52
CA TYR A 689 -26.66 -15.81 -11.56
C TYR A 689 -25.61 -14.81 -11.07
N SER A 690 -25.25 -14.91 -9.80
CA SER A 690 -24.24 -14.06 -9.15
C SER A 690 -22.80 -14.55 -9.37
N TYR A 691 -22.61 -15.88 -9.54
CA TYR A 691 -21.31 -16.48 -9.83
C TYR A 691 -21.46 -17.74 -10.69
N GLY A 692 -20.54 -17.91 -11.63
CA GLY A 692 -20.41 -19.08 -12.47
C GLY A 692 -18.99 -19.58 -12.57
N GLU A 693 -18.80 -20.90 -12.54
CA GLU A 693 -17.51 -21.55 -12.72
C GLU A 693 -17.61 -22.59 -13.82
N ASN A 694 -16.87 -22.39 -14.91
CA ASN A 694 -16.83 -23.24 -16.11
C ASN A 694 -18.17 -23.41 -16.83
N ILE A 695 -19.09 -22.49 -16.67
CA ILE A 695 -20.40 -22.48 -17.31
C ILE A 695 -20.50 -21.37 -18.36
N ILE A 696 -21.41 -21.51 -19.30
CA ILE A 696 -21.56 -20.57 -20.42
C ILE A 696 -23.01 -20.06 -20.49
N ALA A 697 -23.16 -18.77 -20.67
CA ALA A 697 -24.39 -18.15 -21.11
C ALA A 697 -24.53 -18.38 -22.63
N GLU A 698 -25.58 -19.09 -23.07
CA GLU A 698 -25.82 -19.36 -24.48
C GLU A 698 -26.99 -18.53 -25.02
N ASN A 699 -26.78 -17.89 -26.15
CA ASN A 699 -27.76 -17.09 -26.90
C ASN A 699 -28.47 -16.00 -26.07
N ASN A 700 -27.92 -15.65 -24.89
CA ASN A 700 -28.60 -14.81 -23.89
C ASN A 700 -29.95 -15.37 -23.40
N GLU A 701 -30.13 -16.67 -23.40
CA GLU A 701 -31.39 -17.35 -23.05
C GLU A 701 -31.23 -18.38 -21.93
N ASN A 702 -30.17 -19.21 -21.95
CA ASN A 702 -29.94 -20.28 -21.00
C ASN A 702 -28.48 -20.39 -20.55
N VAL A 703 -28.23 -21.16 -19.50
CA VAL A 703 -26.91 -21.60 -19.05
C VAL A 703 -26.66 -23.02 -19.57
N GLY A 704 -25.50 -23.22 -20.19
CA GLY A 704 -25.09 -24.53 -20.73
C GLY A 704 -23.63 -24.86 -20.38
N PHE A 705 -23.16 -26.02 -20.89
CA PHE A 705 -21.81 -26.56 -20.64
C PHE A 705 -21.56 -26.85 -19.16
N PHE A 706 -22.54 -27.39 -18.50
CA PHE A 706 -22.59 -27.58 -17.07
C PHE A 706 -22.07 -28.98 -16.70
N ASP A 707 -20.74 -29.11 -16.53
CA ASP A 707 -20.03 -30.38 -16.30
C ASP A 707 -19.82 -30.67 -14.80
N ASP A 708 -19.26 -31.82 -14.46
CA ASP A 708 -18.93 -32.23 -13.09
C ASP A 708 -18.05 -31.20 -12.39
N ASN A 709 -18.42 -30.80 -11.17
CA ASN A 709 -17.77 -29.80 -10.32
C ASN A 709 -17.89 -28.35 -10.82
N ASP A 710 -18.57 -28.06 -11.91
CA ASP A 710 -18.92 -26.72 -12.31
C ASP A 710 -19.91 -26.12 -11.29
N LYS A 711 -19.96 -24.80 -11.18
CA LYS A 711 -20.77 -24.10 -10.17
C LYS A 711 -21.63 -23.03 -10.78
N LEU A 712 -22.86 -22.96 -10.32
CA LEU A 712 -23.83 -21.95 -10.69
C LEU A 712 -24.53 -21.42 -9.44
N GLU A 713 -24.27 -20.13 -9.09
CA GLU A 713 -24.72 -19.54 -7.84
C GLU A 713 -25.63 -18.34 -8.08
N TYR A 714 -26.70 -18.26 -7.30
CA TYR A 714 -27.64 -17.14 -7.28
C TYR A 714 -27.73 -16.56 -5.88
N THR A 715 -27.66 -15.25 -5.77
CA THR A 715 -27.96 -14.54 -4.53
C THR A 715 -29.44 -14.18 -4.53
N VAL A 716 -30.20 -14.71 -3.58
CA VAL A 716 -31.64 -14.52 -3.47
C VAL A 716 -32.05 -13.89 -2.16
N ASN A 717 -33.20 -13.24 -2.14
CA ASN A 717 -33.86 -12.74 -0.93
C ASN A 717 -35.15 -13.54 -0.65
N VAL A 718 -35.09 -14.38 0.38
CA VAL A 718 -36.22 -15.20 0.83
C VAL A 718 -37.11 -14.37 1.73
N GLN A 719 -38.34 -14.16 1.29
CA GLN A 719 -39.29 -13.26 1.95
C GLN A 719 -39.86 -13.82 3.26
N LYS A 720 -39.87 -15.13 3.45
CA LYS A 720 -40.27 -15.80 4.68
C LYS A 720 -39.72 -17.23 4.71
N ALA A 721 -39.35 -17.68 5.91
CA ALA A 721 -38.94 -19.08 6.10
C ALA A 721 -40.07 -20.08 5.77
N ASP A 722 -39.77 -21.00 4.84
CA ASP A 722 -40.73 -22.04 4.44
C ASP A 722 -40.06 -23.21 3.69
N ASN A 723 -40.82 -24.31 3.45
CA ASN A 723 -40.46 -25.32 2.48
C ASN A 723 -40.98 -24.91 1.10
N TYR A 724 -40.05 -24.65 0.16
CA TYR A 724 -40.37 -24.19 -1.18
C TYR A 724 -40.30 -25.30 -2.21
N LYS A 725 -41.09 -25.20 -3.24
CA LYS A 725 -41.04 -26.03 -4.46
C LYS A 725 -40.36 -25.22 -5.55
N MET A 726 -39.09 -25.52 -5.81
CA MET A 726 -38.34 -24.96 -6.93
C MET A 726 -38.70 -25.72 -8.20
N LYS A 727 -39.21 -24.99 -9.20
CA LYS A 727 -39.54 -25.54 -10.53
C LYS A 727 -38.41 -25.15 -11.48
N LEU A 728 -37.80 -26.16 -12.09
CA LEU A 728 -36.70 -26.02 -13.03
C LEU A 728 -37.18 -26.33 -14.44
N GLU A 729 -36.81 -25.51 -15.41
CA GLU A 729 -36.92 -25.85 -16.84
C GLU A 729 -35.53 -26.19 -17.35
N TYR A 730 -35.35 -27.42 -17.85
CA TYR A 730 -34.03 -27.97 -18.15
C TYR A 730 -34.05 -28.92 -19.37
N ALA A 731 -32.86 -29.06 -19.98
CA ALA A 731 -32.59 -30.02 -21.04
C ALA A 731 -31.37 -30.90 -20.72
N LYS A 732 -31.45 -32.19 -20.97
CA LYS A 732 -30.38 -33.18 -20.75
C LYS A 732 -30.48 -34.31 -21.79
N ALA A 733 -29.36 -34.56 -22.51
CA ALA A 733 -29.45 -35.45 -23.69
C ALA A 733 -29.37 -36.95 -23.38
N GLU A 734 -28.44 -37.39 -22.52
CA GLU A 734 -28.05 -38.79 -22.46
C GLU A 734 -28.49 -39.58 -21.21
N LYS A 735 -28.43 -38.94 -20.04
CA LYS A 735 -28.70 -39.55 -18.73
C LYS A 735 -29.56 -38.63 -17.88
N ASP A 736 -30.11 -39.18 -16.82
CA ASP A 736 -30.76 -38.38 -15.79
C ASP A 736 -29.74 -37.35 -15.18
N ALA A 737 -30.20 -36.14 -14.96
CA ALA A 737 -29.39 -35.09 -14.36
C ALA A 737 -29.38 -35.24 -12.83
N GLU A 738 -28.25 -35.56 -12.26
CA GLU A 738 -28.04 -35.59 -10.80
C GLU A 738 -27.29 -34.36 -10.37
N PHE A 739 -27.76 -33.65 -9.33
CA PHE A 739 -27.12 -32.46 -8.79
C PHE A 739 -27.42 -32.28 -7.32
N ASP A 740 -26.46 -31.59 -6.66
CA ASP A 740 -26.60 -31.11 -5.29
C ASP A 740 -26.98 -29.64 -5.29
N ILE A 741 -27.74 -29.24 -4.27
CA ILE A 741 -28.08 -27.85 -3.99
C ILE A 741 -27.56 -27.52 -2.61
N TYR A 742 -26.75 -26.48 -2.56
CA TYR A 742 -26.21 -25.91 -1.34
C TYR A 742 -26.91 -24.59 -1.03
N VAL A 743 -27.16 -24.33 0.25
CA VAL A 743 -27.67 -23.08 0.77
C VAL A 743 -26.60 -22.53 1.74
N ASP A 744 -26.05 -21.36 1.47
CA ASP A 744 -24.97 -20.77 2.29
C ASP A 744 -23.81 -21.77 2.55
N ASP A 745 -23.32 -22.41 1.49
CA ASP A 745 -22.27 -23.44 1.51
C ASP A 745 -22.64 -24.77 2.22
N VAL A 746 -23.87 -24.93 2.69
CA VAL A 746 -24.34 -26.15 3.34
C VAL A 746 -25.17 -27.00 2.35
N LEU A 747 -24.76 -28.26 2.13
CA LEU A 747 -25.56 -29.18 1.32
C LEU A 747 -26.97 -29.33 1.91
N THR A 748 -27.97 -28.84 1.17
CA THR A 748 -29.36 -28.83 1.62
C THR A 748 -30.18 -29.95 1.00
N THR A 749 -29.95 -30.23 -0.29
CA THR A 749 -30.67 -31.32 -0.97
C THR A 749 -29.86 -31.84 -2.16
N SER A 750 -30.09 -33.12 -2.51
CA SER A 750 -29.63 -33.74 -3.75
C SER A 750 -30.85 -34.14 -4.57
N SER A 751 -30.81 -33.96 -5.88
CA SER A 751 -31.92 -34.22 -6.76
C SER A 751 -31.47 -34.89 -8.04
N THR A 752 -32.41 -35.69 -8.60
CA THR A 752 -32.25 -36.30 -9.91
C THR A 752 -33.43 -35.90 -10.79
N LEU A 753 -33.17 -35.42 -12.00
CA LEU A 753 -34.16 -35.10 -13.00
C LEU A 753 -33.98 -36.01 -14.20
N GLU A 754 -35.08 -36.54 -14.71
CA GLU A 754 -35.07 -37.45 -15.86
C GLU A 754 -34.48 -36.82 -17.12
N THR A 755 -33.73 -37.61 -17.90
CA THR A 755 -33.26 -37.18 -19.22
C THR A 755 -34.36 -36.62 -20.08
N THR A 756 -34.08 -35.60 -20.85
CA THR A 756 -35.01 -35.08 -21.87
C THR A 756 -34.79 -35.69 -23.25
N GLY A 757 -33.67 -36.41 -23.42
CA GLY A 757 -33.26 -37.08 -24.66
C GLY A 757 -32.60 -36.15 -25.70
N SER A 758 -32.51 -34.84 -25.43
CA SER A 758 -31.87 -33.86 -26.32
C SER A 758 -31.64 -32.54 -25.59
N PHE A 759 -30.56 -31.84 -25.89
CA PHE A 759 -30.32 -30.48 -25.39
C PHE A 759 -31.27 -29.40 -25.94
N SER A 760 -32.05 -29.70 -26.93
CA SER A 760 -33.08 -28.82 -27.48
C SER A 760 -34.51 -29.15 -27.00
N ALA A 761 -34.66 -30.19 -26.20
CA ALA A 761 -35.96 -30.65 -25.66
C ALA A 761 -36.03 -30.35 -24.16
N TYR A 762 -36.81 -29.35 -23.78
CA TYR A 762 -36.95 -28.93 -22.39
C TYR A 762 -38.10 -29.65 -21.67
N LYS A 763 -37.85 -30.02 -20.41
CA LYS A 763 -38.84 -30.55 -19.45
C LYS A 763 -38.88 -29.65 -18.21
N LYS A 764 -39.94 -29.80 -17.43
CA LYS A 764 -40.06 -29.14 -16.11
C LYS A 764 -39.84 -30.14 -14.99
N GLY A 765 -38.88 -29.90 -14.15
CA GLY A 765 -38.61 -30.63 -12.91
C GLY A 765 -39.08 -29.86 -11.68
N THR A 766 -39.16 -30.54 -10.54
CA THR A 766 -39.51 -29.90 -9.27
C THR A 766 -38.62 -30.45 -8.16
N VAL A 767 -38.00 -29.57 -7.40
CA VAL A 767 -37.17 -29.90 -6.23
C VAL A 767 -37.73 -29.17 -5.01
N ALA A 768 -37.86 -29.88 -3.88
CA ALA A 768 -38.22 -29.25 -2.60
C ALA A 768 -36.96 -28.73 -1.90
N ILE A 769 -37.02 -27.55 -1.33
CA ILE A 769 -35.93 -26.93 -0.62
C ILE A 769 -36.44 -26.11 0.58
N ASP A 770 -35.80 -26.30 1.75
CA ASP A 770 -36.08 -25.52 2.95
C ASP A 770 -35.21 -24.25 2.95
N LEU A 771 -35.83 -23.10 3.06
CA LEU A 771 -35.12 -21.79 3.11
C LEU A 771 -35.57 -21.00 4.31
N SER A 772 -34.61 -20.43 5.04
CA SER A 772 -34.88 -19.44 6.08
C SER A 772 -35.18 -18.04 5.46
N GLU A 773 -35.76 -17.14 6.23
CA GLU A 773 -35.98 -15.77 5.80
C GLU A 773 -34.66 -15.00 5.71
N GLY A 774 -34.47 -14.17 4.67
CA GLY A 774 -33.30 -13.33 4.49
C GLY A 774 -32.58 -13.54 3.18
N SER A 775 -31.37 -13.00 3.08
CA SER A 775 -30.50 -13.15 1.92
C SER A 775 -29.75 -14.47 1.99
N HIS A 776 -29.77 -15.23 0.91
CA HIS A 776 -29.12 -16.53 0.79
C HIS A 776 -28.39 -16.65 -0.55
N LYS A 777 -27.35 -17.48 -0.58
CA LYS A 777 -26.75 -17.97 -1.82
C LYS A 777 -27.22 -19.39 -2.11
N ILE A 778 -27.85 -19.58 -3.28
CA ILE A 778 -28.22 -20.90 -3.80
C ILE A 778 -27.19 -21.37 -4.81
N MET A 779 -26.50 -22.51 -4.57
CA MET A 779 -25.49 -23.08 -5.47
C MET A 779 -25.93 -24.49 -5.96
N PHE A 780 -25.92 -24.69 -7.28
CA PHE A 780 -26.16 -25.97 -7.94
C PHE A 780 -24.82 -26.63 -8.34
N VAL A 781 -24.70 -27.97 -8.09
CA VAL A 781 -23.50 -28.78 -8.39
C VAL A 781 -23.87 -30.10 -9.03
N PRO A 782 -23.54 -30.38 -10.30
CA PRO A 782 -23.80 -31.70 -10.90
C PRO A 782 -22.97 -32.83 -10.28
N LYS A 783 -23.59 -34.04 -10.35
CA LYS A 783 -23.04 -35.29 -9.86
C LYS A 783 -23.01 -36.33 -10.97
N ASN A 784 -22.07 -36.79 -11.47
CA ASN A 784 -21.84 -37.91 -12.41
C ASN A 784 -21.15 -37.50 -13.69
N ASN A 785 -19.96 -38.05 -13.87
CA ASN A 785 -19.25 -38.12 -15.14
C ASN A 785 -20.11 -38.88 -16.18
N GLY A 786 -21.13 -38.24 -16.72
CA GLY A 786 -21.89 -38.74 -17.82
C GLY A 786 -21.26 -38.30 -19.13
N GLY A 787 -20.35 -39.12 -19.70
CA GLY A 787 -19.85 -38.88 -21.05
C GLY A 787 -20.93 -38.91 -22.12
#